data_7f7e696d0ccfea08fd17f49a2148db4f
#
_entry.id   7f7e696d0ccfea08fd17f49a2148db4f
#
_cell.length_a   1.000
_cell.length_b   1.000
_cell.length_c   1.000
_cell.angle_alpha   90.00
_cell.angle_beta   90.00
_cell.angle_gamma   90.00
#
_symmetry.space_group_name_H-M   'P 1'
#
loop_
_entity.id
_entity.type
_entity.pdbx_description
1 polymer ?
#
loop_
_entity_poly.entity_id
_entity_poly.type
_entity_poly.pdbx_seq_one_letter_code
_entity_poly.pdbx_strand_id
1 'polypeptide(L)'
;MENKSYDIEGMSCASCSQAVEKAAAKVAGVKEATVNLATEKLTVTVDESQFSENLLKNAVDAAGYVLVANKKEKTFLIEGMSCASCSQTVEKVTRAVAGVSDASVNLATEKMFVSYDPTMLHPGDIERVVAEAGYKAIEESSTIEESDQNQAKKEQHIKNMWRRFWLSAVFTIPLLYLAMGHMLGLPLPMSLHPDMHPVTFALTQLVLTIPVMLLGTKFFTVGFKSLFKGHPNMDSLVALGTSAAFLYSLYGTVAAIGGNNELVMNLYYESAAVILTLITLGKYFEAVSKGKTSEAIKKLMGLAPKTARVIRDGNEQEIKLDAVMVGDILVVRPGEKMAVDGKVTEGLTSVDESMLTGESMPVEKKAGDAIIGGSINKNGTIQYRAEKVGKDTALAQIIKLVEDAQGSKAPIAKLADTISGYFVPIVIVLAVLAGLAWYFMGQESWIFALTITISVLVIACPCALGLATPTAIMVGTGKGAENGVLIKSGTALEVTHKIQTIVFDKTGTITEGKPKVTDVLVREGLDPNELLLLAASAEKGSEHPLGEAIVRDAEEKQLSFLKPSAFNALPGFGIAVTIDGKELLLGNEKLMLNHAIGLGSFAETSHKLAEQGKTPMYIAMDGELAGIIAVADTVKASSATAIKKLRDMGIEIAMITGDNKRTAQAIANQVGIDRVLSEVLPEDKAEEVKKLQQGGRKVAMVGDGVNDAPALAQADIGIAIGSGTDVAIESADIVLMKSDLMAVATAVELSKATIKNIKENLFWAFAYNV
;
A
#
# COMPACT_ATOMS: atom_id res chain seq x y z
N MET A 1 -12.67 -5.84 -37.22
CA MET A 1 -12.17 -7.03 -36.52
C MET A 1 -11.35 -6.52 -35.36
N GLU A 2 -11.66 -6.92 -34.16
CA GLU A 2 -11.00 -6.47 -32.95
C GLU A 2 -10.44 -7.69 -32.18
N ASN A 3 -9.26 -7.55 -31.60
CA ASN A 3 -8.70 -8.57 -30.73
C ASN A 3 -9.04 -8.25 -29.29
N LYS A 4 -9.74 -9.16 -28.61
CA LYS A 4 -10.08 -9.05 -27.20
C LYS A 4 -9.34 -10.15 -26.42
N SER A 5 -8.81 -9.79 -25.23
CA SER A 5 -8.08 -10.71 -24.37
C SER A 5 -8.79 -10.82 -23.04
N TYR A 6 -8.93 -12.04 -22.52
CA TYR A 6 -9.62 -12.38 -21.27
C TYR A 6 -8.76 -13.29 -20.43
N ASP A 7 -8.79 -13.12 -19.14
CA ASP A 7 -8.13 -14.03 -18.19
C ASP A 7 -9.03 -15.25 -17.95
N ILE A 8 -8.42 -16.45 -17.86
CA ILE A 8 -9.14 -17.71 -17.66
C ILE A 8 -8.61 -18.39 -16.40
N GLU A 9 -9.47 -18.61 -15.44
CA GLU A 9 -9.13 -19.39 -14.24
C GLU A 9 -9.45 -20.88 -14.38
N GLY A 10 -8.63 -21.71 -13.76
CA GLY A 10 -8.82 -23.17 -13.67
C GLY A 10 -8.06 -23.98 -14.72
N MET A 11 -7.19 -23.36 -15.54
CA MET A 11 -6.34 -24.08 -16.47
C MET A 11 -5.04 -24.55 -15.80
N SER A 12 -4.70 -25.84 -15.98
CA SER A 12 -3.48 -26.42 -15.41
C SER A 12 -2.64 -27.21 -16.41
N CYS A 13 -3.10 -27.36 -17.65
CA CYS A 13 -2.44 -28.20 -18.65
C CYS A 13 -2.79 -27.80 -20.09
N ALA A 14 -1.97 -28.25 -21.04
CA ALA A 14 -2.18 -27.98 -22.49
C ALA A 14 -3.54 -28.50 -23.03
N SER A 15 -4.09 -29.56 -22.46
CA SER A 15 -5.43 -30.04 -22.84
C SER A 15 -6.53 -29.10 -22.33
N CYS A 16 -6.29 -28.40 -21.21
CA CYS A 16 -7.19 -27.37 -20.71
C CYS A 16 -7.27 -26.19 -21.66
N SER A 17 -6.10 -25.67 -22.12
CA SER A 17 -6.07 -24.56 -23.08
C SER A 17 -6.79 -24.90 -24.39
N GLN A 18 -6.60 -26.11 -24.91
CA GLN A 18 -7.31 -26.57 -26.10
C GLN A 18 -8.82 -26.70 -25.91
N ALA A 19 -9.28 -27.09 -24.71
CA ALA A 19 -10.70 -27.15 -24.39
C ALA A 19 -11.34 -25.75 -24.41
N VAL A 20 -10.66 -24.75 -23.81
CA VAL A 20 -11.09 -23.36 -23.80
C VAL A 20 -11.09 -22.76 -25.22
N GLU A 21 -10.03 -23.00 -26.00
CA GLU A 21 -9.96 -22.53 -27.40
C GLU A 21 -11.11 -23.08 -28.25
N LYS A 22 -11.40 -24.40 -28.12
CA LYS A 22 -12.50 -25.06 -28.85
C LYS A 22 -13.88 -24.55 -28.37
N ALA A 23 -14.04 -24.23 -27.11
CA ALA A 23 -15.28 -23.66 -26.58
C ALA A 23 -15.48 -22.25 -27.09
N ALA A 24 -14.45 -21.41 -27.03
CA ALA A 24 -14.47 -20.03 -27.49
C ALA A 24 -14.69 -19.91 -29.03
N ALA A 25 -14.04 -20.76 -29.81
CA ALA A 25 -14.18 -20.77 -31.28
C ALA A 25 -15.58 -21.16 -31.77
N LYS A 26 -16.44 -21.77 -30.93
CA LYS A 26 -17.83 -22.10 -31.27
C LYS A 26 -18.81 -20.94 -31.06
N VAL A 27 -18.35 -19.85 -30.42
CA VAL A 27 -19.21 -18.71 -30.13
C VAL A 27 -19.44 -17.87 -31.37
N ALA A 28 -20.69 -17.49 -31.61
CA ALA A 28 -21.05 -16.66 -32.74
C ALA A 28 -20.28 -15.34 -32.72
N GLY A 29 -19.67 -14.97 -33.84
CA GLY A 29 -18.84 -13.78 -33.96
C GLY A 29 -17.36 -13.96 -33.61
N VAL A 30 -16.93 -15.10 -33.07
CA VAL A 30 -15.52 -15.44 -32.86
C VAL A 30 -14.96 -16.09 -34.11
N LYS A 31 -13.88 -15.54 -34.69
CA LYS A 31 -13.17 -16.10 -35.88
C LYS A 31 -11.96 -16.90 -35.51
N GLU A 32 -11.24 -16.47 -34.48
CA GLU A 32 -10.06 -17.13 -33.99
C GLU A 32 -10.00 -17.02 -32.46
N ALA A 33 -9.60 -18.08 -31.81
CA ALA A 33 -9.41 -18.14 -30.37
C ALA A 33 -8.10 -18.83 -30.05
N THR A 34 -7.22 -18.19 -29.31
CA THR A 34 -5.91 -18.70 -28.90
C THR A 34 -5.72 -18.52 -27.41
N VAL A 35 -5.28 -19.56 -26.70
CA VAL A 35 -5.01 -19.52 -25.27
C VAL A 35 -3.52 -19.62 -25.01
N ASN A 36 -3.00 -18.67 -24.27
CA ASN A 36 -1.66 -18.76 -23.72
C ASN A 36 -1.73 -19.34 -22.30
N LEU A 37 -1.30 -20.58 -22.13
CA LEU A 37 -1.35 -21.29 -20.85
C LEU A 37 -0.42 -20.67 -19.80
N ALA A 38 0.72 -20.10 -20.23
CA ALA A 38 1.69 -19.50 -19.30
C ALA A 38 1.19 -18.19 -18.69
N THR A 39 0.35 -17.44 -19.42
CA THR A 39 -0.24 -16.19 -18.96
C THR A 39 -1.72 -16.33 -18.59
N GLU A 40 -2.28 -17.55 -18.72
CA GLU A 40 -3.70 -17.89 -18.49
C GLU A 40 -4.67 -16.98 -19.27
N LYS A 41 -4.25 -16.49 -20.46
CA LYS A 41 -5.03 -15.55 -21.28
C LYS A 41 -5.61 -16.21 -22.51
N LEU A 42 -6.91 -16.01 -22.73
CA LEU A 42 -7.62 -16.29 -23.97
C LEU A 42 -7.66 -15.00 -24.83
N THR A 43 -7.08 -15.07 -26.02
CA THR A 43 -7.21 -13.99 -27.03
C THR A 43 -8.19 -14.46 -28.11
N VAL A 44 -9.21 -13.66 -28.37
CA VAL A 44 -10.21 -13.92 -29.42
C VAL A 44 -10.25 -12.78 -30.44
N THR A 45 -10.25 -13.15 -31.73
CA THR A 45 -10.50 -12.20 -32.82
C THR A 45 -11.99 -12.24 -33.15
N VAL A 46 -12.68 -11.11 -32.95
CA VAL A 46 -14.14 -11.03 -32.98
C VAL A 46 -14.67 -10.10 -34.09
N ASP A 47 -15.86 -10.44 -34.55
CA ASP A 47 -16.71 -9.54 -35.35
C ASP A 47 -17.74 -8.90 -34.41
N GLU A 48 -17.57 -7.61 -34.11
CA GLU A 48 -18.38 -6.90 -33.11
C GLU A 48 -19.89 -6.91 -33.42
N SER A 49 -20.25 -7.06 -34.69
CA SER A 49 -21.68 -7.07 -35.09
C SER A 49 -22.43 -8.33 -34.66
N GLN A 50 -21.71 -9.43 -34.36
CA GLN A 50 -22.28 -10.73 -33.99
C GLN A 50 -21.74 -11.29 -32.66
N PHE A 51 -20.73 -10.66 -32.10
CA PHE A 51 -20.06 -11.12 -30.88
C PHE A 51 -20.81 -10.68 -29.63
N SER A 52 -21.00 -11.61 -28.70
CA SER A 52 -21.49 -11.35 -27.35
C SER A 52 -20.58 -11.98 -26.31
N GLU A 53 -20.07 -11.17 -25.41
CA GLU A 53 -19.17 -11.60 -24.33
C GLU A 53 -19.86 -12.57 -23.35
N ASN A 54 -21.15 -12.39 -23.12
CA ASN A 54 -21.95 -13.32 -22.33
C ASN A 54 -22.02 -14.73 -22.96
N LEU A 55 -22.07 -14.84 -24.29
CA LEU A 55 -22.04 -16.12 -24.98
C LEU A 55 -20.65 -16.76 -24.85
N LEU A 56 -19.57 -15.97 -24.91
CA LEU A 56 -18.20 -16.45 -24.69
C LEU A 56 -18.05 -16.96 -23.25
N LYS A 57 -18.52 -16.20 -22.28
CA LYS A 57 -18.49 -16.60 -20.87
C LYS A 57 -19.23 -17.92 -20.64
N ASN A 58 -20.45 -18.01 -21.12
CA ASN A 58 -21.24 -19.24 -20.98
C ASN A 58 -20.57 -20.46 -21.65
N ALA A 59 -19.91 -20.25 -22.78
CA ALA A 59 -19.20 -21.33 -23.50
C ALA A 59 -17.95 -21.81 -22.73
N VAL A 60 -17.20 -20.88 -22.10
CA VAL A 60 -16.04 -21.18 -21.27
C VAL A 60 -16.46 -21.84 -19.96
N ASP A 61 -17.52 -21.33 -19.31
CA ASP A 61 -18.10 -21.91 -18.09
C ASP A 61 -18.61 -23.33 -18.35
N ALA A 62 -19.26 -23.57 -19.49
CA ALA A 62 -19.72 -24.90 -19.90
C ALA A 62 -18.57 -25.88 -20.16
N ALA A 63 -17.38 -25.37 -20.50
CA ALA A 63 -16.17 -26.18 -20.63
C ALA A 63 -15.48 -26.47 -19.28
N GLY A 64 -16.01 -25.94 -18.17
CA GLY A 64 -15.52 -26.17 -16.81
C GLY A 64 -14.42 -25.17 -16.36
N TYR A 65 -14.29 -24.04 -17.03
CA TYR A 65 -13.32 -22.98 -16.73
C TYR A 65 -14.05 -21.66 -16.48
N VAL A 66 -13.41 -20.71 -15.78
CA VAL A 66 -14.00 -19.43 -15.46
C VAL A 66 -13.37 -18.35 -16.33
N LEU A 67 -14.19 -17.69 -17.15
CA LEU A 67 -13.77 -16.50 -17.87
C LEU A 67 -13.88 -15.31 -16.94
N VAL A 68 -12.73 -14.74 -16.55
CA VAL A 68 -12.67 -13.55 -15.72
C VAL A 68 -12.90 -12.35 -16.63
N ALA A 69 -14.04 -11.70 -16.45
CA ALA A 69 -14.36 -10.47 -17.17
C ALA A 69 -13.29 -9.39 -16.87
N ASN A 70 -12.98 -8.56 -17.85
CA ASN A 70 -12.04 -7.45 -17.72
C ASN A 70 -12.53 -6.51 -16.61
N LYS A 71 -12.03 -6.69 -15.39
CA LYS A 71 -12.39 -5.85 -14.25
C LYS A 71 -11.69 -4.51 -14.41
N LYS A 72 -12.47 -3.44 -14.39
CA LYS A 72 -11.94 -2.08 -14.36
C LYS A 72 -12.04 -1.54 -12.94
N GLU A 73 -10.93 -1.03 -12.44
CA GLU A 73 -10.90 -0.36 -11.15
C GLU A 73 -11.03 1.15 -11.33
N LYS A 74 -11.89 1.76 -10.52
CA LYS A 74 -12.06 3.20 -10.48
C LYS A 74 -12.23 3.70 -9.06
N THR A 75 -11.71 4.91 -8.84
CA THR A 75 -11.83 5.63 -7.58
C THR A 75 -12.86 6.75 -7.72
N PHE A 76 -13.74 6.85 -6.72
CA PHE A 76 -14.75 7.92 -6.60
C PHE A 76 -14.53 8.67 -5.30
N LEU A 77 -14.59 10.00 -5.34
CA LEU A 77 -14.71 10.83 -4.14
C LEU A 77 -16.16 10.82 -3.67
N ILE A 78 -16.42 10.50 -2.40
CA ILE A 78 -17.77 10.43 -1.85
C ILE A 78 -18.00 11.59 -0.89
N GLU A 79 -18.85 12.52 -1.32
CA GLU A 79 -19.26 13.66 -0.47
C GLU A 79 -20.48 13.30 0.40
N GLY A 80 -20.50 13.78 1.63
CA GLY A 80 -21.64 13.66 2.56
C GLY A 80 -21.54 12.54 3.58
N MET A 81 -20.45 11.77 3.60
CA MET A 81 -20.21 10.77 4.65
C MET A 81 -19.75 11.44 5.95
N SER A 82 -20.34 11.06 7.07
CA SER A 82 -20.01 11.61 8.39
C SER A 82 -19.58 10.57 9.42
N CYS A 83 -19.74 9.28 9.13
CA CYS A 83 -19.45 8.20 10.09
C CYS A 83 -19.26 6.84 9.39
N ALA A 84 -18.78 5.83 10.13
CA ALA A 84 -18.57 4.48 9.63
C ALA A 84 -19.85 3.82 9.09
N SER A 85 -21.00 4.10 9.68
CA SER A 85 -22.29 3.63 9.16
C SER A 85 -22.61 4.19 7.77
N CYS A 86 -22.20 5.43 7.48
CA CYS A 86 -22.35 6.04 6.15
C CYS A 86 -21.50 5.30 5.12
N SER A 87 -20.21 5.02 5.43
CA SER A 87 -19.33 4.28 4.52
C SER A 87 -19.84 2.87 4.23
N GLN A 88 -20.37 2.17 5.23
CA GLN A 88 -21.01 0.86 5.05
C GLN A 88 -22.24 0.93 4.14
N THR A 89 -23.07 1.97 4.30
CA THR A 89 -24.25 2.14 3.45
C THR A 89 -23.83 2.30 2.00
N VAL A 90 -22.84 3.16 1.73
CA VAL A 90 -22.32 3.36 0.37
C VAL A 90 -21.73 2.08 -0.21
N GLU A 91 -20.92 1.34 0.56
CA GLU A 91 -20.38 0.04 0.13
C GLU A 91 -21.49 -0.96 -0.20
N LYS A 92 -22.46 -1.10 0.68
CA LYS A 92 -23.54 -2.06 0.52
C LYS A 92 -24.39 -1.78 -0.73
N VAL A 93 -24.76 -0.54 -0.96
CA VAL A 93 -25.57 -0.18 -2.13
C VAL A 93 -24.76 -0.31 -3.43
N THR A 94 -23.46 -0.02 -3.40
CA THR A 94 -22.58 -0.15 -4.56
C THR A 94 -22.32 -1.62 -4.89
N ARG A 95 -22.04 -2.47 -3.89
CA ARG A 95 -21.87 -3.92 -4.09
C ARG A 95 -23.13 -4.63 -4.56
N ALA A 96 -24.30 -4.10 -4.25
CA ALA A 96 -25.57 -4.67 -4.70
C ALA A 96 -25.84 -4.42 -6.20
N VAL A 97 -25.05 -3.57 -6.86
CA VAL A 97 -25.19 -3.30 -8.29
C VAL A 97 -24.65 -4.47 -9.10
N ALA A 98 -25.47 -5.03 -10.01
CA ALA A 98 -25.04 -6.10 -10.90
C ALA A 98 -23.85 -5.62 -11.76
N GLY A 99 -22.77 -6.38 -11.79
CA GLY A 99 -21.51 -6.01 -12.47
C GLY A 99 -20.45 -5.38 -11.59
N VAL A 100 -20.74 -5.06 -10.32
CA VAL A 100 -19.73 -4.69 -9.32
C VAL A 100 -19.18 -5.96 -8.68
N SER A 101 -17.88 -6.16 -8.77
CA SER A 101 -17.18 -7.30 -8.13
C SER A 101 -16.72 -6.99 -6.71
N ASP A 102 -16.25 -5.76 -6.46
CA ASP A 102 -15.95 -5.27 -5.11
C ASP A 102 -16.13 -3.74 -5.02
N ALA A 103 -16.46 -3.27 -3.82
CA ALA A 103 -16.49 -1.85 -3.49
C ALA A 103 -15.99 -1.66 -2.05
N SER A 104 -15.05 -0.76 -1.86
CA SER A 104 -14.46 -0.43 -0.57
C SER A 104 -14.44 1.08 -0.37
N VAL A 105 -14.95 1.56 0.76
CA VAL A 105 -15.00 2.99 1.08
C VAL A 105 -14.09 3.31 2.25
N ASN A 106 -13.15 4.20 2.05
CA ASN A 106 -12.32 4.74 3.12
C ASN A 106 -12.90 6.08 3.62
N LEU A 107 -13.44 6.08 4.84
CA LEU A 107 -14.03 7.26 5.44
C LEU A 107 -13.02 8.40 5.68
N ALA A 108 -11.75 8.08 5.95
CA ALA A 108 -10.74 9.10 6.24
C ALA A 108 -10.28 9.85 4.99
N THR A 109 -10.16 9.15 3.85
CA THR A 109 -9.83 9.75 2.56
C THR A 109 -11.06 10.26 1.81
N GLU A 110 -12.26 9.82 2.23
CA GLU A 110 -13.53 10.04 1.55
C GLU A 110 -13.56 9.44 0.13
N LYS A 111 -12.73 8.43 -0.13
CA LYS A 111 -12.63 7.74 -1.42
C LYS A 111 -13.33 6.38 -1.37
N MET A 112 -13.98 6.02 -2.49
CA MET A 112 -14.53 4.70 -2.76
C MET A 112 -13.78 4.07 -3.92
N PHE A 113 -13.25 2.88 -3.70
CA PHE A 113 -12.59 2.05 -4.71
C PHE A 113 -13.61 1.02 -5.19
N VAL A 114 -13.84 0.96 -6.48
CA VAL A 114 -14.82 0.05 -7.09
C VAL A 114 -14.15 -0.74 -8.20
N SER A 115 -14.24 -2.07 -8.09
CA SER A 115 -13.90 -3.00 -9.15
C SER A 115 -15.19 -3.46 -9.82
N TYR A 116 -15.34 -3.21 -11.11
CA TYR A 116 -16.58 -3.48 -11.84
C TYR A 116 -16.30 -3.94 -13.27
N ASP A 117 -17.28 -4.59 -13.85
CA ASP A 117 -17.29 -5.01 -15.25
C ASP A 117 -17.72 -3.82 -16.15
N PRO A 118 -16.82 -3.24 -16.97
CA PRO A 118 -17.12 -2.09 -17.81
C PRO A 118 -18.07 -2.40 -18.96
N THR A 119 -18.34 -3.69 -19.23
CA THR A 119 -19.32 -4.11 -20.24
C THR A 119 -20.74 -4.10 -19.72
N MET A 120 -20.92 -4.19 -18.38
CA MET A 120 -22.21 -4.21 -17.71
C MET A 120 -22.57 -2.87 -17.06
N LEU A 121 -21.59 -2.04 -16.71
CA LEU A 121 -21.77 -0.83 -15.92
C LEU A 121 -20.93 0.34 -16.43
N HIS A 122 -21.54 1.51 -16.43
CA HIS A 122 -20.86 2.77 -16.60
C HIS A 122 -20.63 3.46 -15.23
N PRO A 123 -19.59 4.29 -15.08
CA PRO A 123 -19.34 5.06 -13.85
C PRO A 123 -20.56 5.85 -13.35
N GLY A 124 -21.36 6.41 -14.29
CA GLY A 124 -22.59 7.13 -13.97
C GLY A 124 -23.68 6.28 -13.29
N ASP A 125 -23.70 4.97 -13.49
CA ASP A 125 -24.63 4.07 -12.80
C ASP A 125 -24.29 3.94 -11.32
N ILE A 126 -22.98 3.88 -11.02
CA ILE A 126 -22.44 3.85 -9.66
C ILE A 126 -22.77 5.19 -8.96
N GLU A 127 -22.52 6.31 -9.64
CA GLU A 127 -22.86 7.65 -9.12
C GLU A 127 -24.35 7.78 -8.79
N ARG A 128 -25.22 7.27 -9.66
CA ARG A 128 -26.68 7.29 -9.46
C ARG A 128 -27.10 6.50 -8.22
N VAL A 129 -26.62 5.26 -8.04
CA VAL A 129 -26.96 4.40 -6.90
C VAL A 129 -26.48 5.01 -5.58
N VAL A 130 -25.31 5.62 -5.58
CA VAL A 130 -24.77 6.34 -4.42
C VAL A 130 -25.62 7.59 -4.11
N ALA A 131 -26.10 8.31 -5.15
CA ALA A 131 -26.98 9.45 -4.98
C ALA A 131 -28.37 9.05 -4.43
N GLU A 132 -28.92 7.93 -4.88
CA GLU A 132 -30.16 7.36 -4.33
C GLU A 132 -30.01 7.01 -2.84
N ALA A 133 -28.84 6.54 -2.41
CA ALA A 133 -28.54 6.32 -0.99
C ALA A 133 -28.39 7.61 -0.17
N GLY A 134 -28.25 8.76 -0.83
CA GLY A 134 -28.21 10.08 -0.17
C GLY A 134 -26.85 10.72 -0.11
N TYR A 135 -25.86 10.15 -0.77
CA TYR A 135 -24.48 10.64 -0.88
C TYR A 135 -24.21 11.09 -2.31
N LYS A 136 -23.05 11.71 -2.56
CA LYS A 136 -22.66 12.11 -3.90
C LYS A 136 -21.31 11.47 -4.23
N ALA A 137 -21.26 10.64 -5.27
CA ALA A 137 -20.03 10.11 -5.84
C ALA A 137 -19.58 11.00 -7.01
N ILE A 138 -18.28 11.24 -7.10
CA ILE A 138 -17.62 11.99 -8.17
C ILE A 138 -16.45 11.14 -8.63
N GLU A 139 -16.39 10.79 -9.92
CA GLU A 139 -15.25 10.07 -10.47
C GLU A 139 -13.96 10.88 -10.30
N GLU A 140 -12.91 10.27 -9.73
CA GLU A 140 -11.62 10.93 -9.54
C GLU A 140 -10.85 10.88 -10.87
N SER A 141 -10.56 12.05 -11.45
CA SER A 141 -9.66 12.16 -12.58
C SER A 141 -8.23 12.42 -12.09
N SER A 142 -7.26 11.85 -12.77
CA SER A 142 -5.86 11.75 -12.34
C SER A 142 -5.01 13.01 -12.66
N THR A 143 -5.58 14.20 -12.74
CA THR A 143 -4.81 15.42 -13.03
C THR A 143 -4.34 16.14 -11.78
N ILE A 144 -3.09 16.58 -11.77
CA ILE A 144 -2.45 17.29 -10.65
C ILE A 144 -3.20 18.59 -10.31
N GLU A 145 -3.77 19.28 -11.30
CA GLU A 145 -4.54 20.52 -11.10
C GLU A 145 -5.84 20.30 -10.29
N GLU A 146 -6.50 19.15 -10.43
CA GLU A 146 -7.71 18.84 -9.66
C GLU A 146 -7.38 18.42 -8.22
N SER A 147 -6.24 17.80 -8.00
CA SER A 147 -5.72 17.49 -6.65
C SER A 147 -5.52 18.78 -5.83
N ASP A 148 -4.90 19.80 -6.42
CA ASP A 148 -4.70 21.12 -5.78
C ASP A 148 -6.04 21.82 -5.47
N GLN A 149 -7.03 21.73 -6.38
CA GLN A 149 -8.36 22.30 -6.16
C GLN A 149 -9.16 21.59 -5.07
N ASN A 150 -9.09 20.27 -5.01
CA ASN A 150 -9.74 19.47 -3.98
C ASN A 150 -9.12 19.74 -2.59
N GLN A 151 -7.82 19.96 -2.53
CA GLN A 151 -7.14 20.36 -1.31
C GLN A 151 -7.60 21.75 -0.83
N ALA A 152 -7.66 22.74 -1.71
CA ALA A 152 -8.15 24.08 -1.37
C ALA A 152 -9.59 24.04 -0.83
N LYS A 153 -10.46 23.22 -1.43
CA LYS A 153 -11.83 22.98 -0.91
C LYS A 153 -11.84 22.36 0.49
N LYS A 154 -10.97 21.38 0.76
CA LYS A 154 -10.84 20.76 2.10
C LYS A 154 -10.36 21.77 3.16
N GLU A 155 -9.36 22.56 2.85
CA GLU A 155 -8.88 23.62 3.77
C GLU A 155 -9.96 24.68 4.05
N GLN A 156 -10.69 25.08 3.01
CA GLN A 156 -11.83 25.99 3.15
C GLN A 156 -12.96 25.38 3.99
N HIS A 157 -13.20 24.08 3.85
CA HIS A 157 -14.17 23.35 4.65
C HIS A 157 -13.78 23.35 6.15
N ILE A 158 -12.52 23.07 6.48
CA ILE A 158 -11.99 23.12 7.85
C ILE A 158 -12.13 24.53 8.45
N LYS A 159 -11.75 25.59 7.69
CA LYS A 159 -11.93 26.99 8.12
C LYS A 159 -13.40 27.32 8.37
N ASN A 160 -14.31 26.84 7.51
CA ASN A 160 -15.74 27.06 7.68
C ASN A 160 -16.30 26.33 8.92
N MET A 161 -15.81 25.12 9.23
CA MET A 161 -16.21 24.40 10.46
C MET A 161 -15.75 25.16 11.70
N TRP A 162 -14.51 25.65 11.72
CA TRP A 162 -14.00 26.48 12.82
C TRP A 162 -14.82 27.74 13.06
N ARG A 163 -15.18 28.44 11.95
CA ARG A 163 -16.04 29.63 12.01
C ARG A 163 -17.43 29.29 12.55
N ARG A 164 -18.03 28.18 12.11
CA ARG A 164 -19.32 27.70 12.62
C ARG A 164 -19.26 27.38 14.11
N PHE A 165 -18.22 26.72 14.58
CA PHE A 165 -18.03 26.46 16.00
C PHE A 165 -18.02 27.74 16.82
N TRP A 166 -17.19 28.73 16.46
CA TRP A 166 -17.15 29.99 17.19
C TRP A 166 -18.45 30.76 17.16
N LEU A 167 -19.12 30.79 16.00
CA LEU A 167 -20.44 31.41 15.91
C LEU A 167 -21.46 30.70 16.81
N SER A 168 -21.45 29.37 16.87
CA SER A 168 -22.32 28.62 17.79
C SER A 168 -21.95 28.89 19.24
N ALA A 169 -20.67 28.91 19.59
CA ALA A 169 -20.17 29.15 20.95
C ALA A 169 -20.58 30.54 21.49
N VAL A 170 -20.56 31.58 20.65
CA VAL A 170 -21.00 32.95 21.00
C VAL A 170 -22.44 32.97 21.50
N PHE A 171 -23.32 32.14 20.96
CA PHE A 171 -24.72 32.05 21.43
C PHE A 171 -24.89 30.99 22.54
N THR A 172 -24.15 29.90 22.49
CA THR A 172 -24.28 28.81 23.48
C THR A 172 -23.74 29.19 24.84
N ILE A 173 -22.61 29.93 24.93
CA ILE A 173 -22.04 30.34 26.23
C ILE A 173 -22.98 31.25 27.04
N PRO A 174 -23.55 32.32 26.47
CA PRO A 174 -24.55 33.11 27.17
C PRO A 174 -25.81 32.32 27.54
N LEU A 175 -26.25 31.42 26.65
CA LEU A 175 -27.38 30.53 26.91
C LEU A 175 -27.14 29.62 28.10
N LEU A 176 -25.94 28.99 28.15
CA LEU A 176 -25.55 28.13 29.27
C LEU A 176 -25.46 28.92 30.60
N TYR A 177 -24.88 30.13 30.52
CA TYR A 177 -24.86 31.03 31.67
C TYR A 177 -26.24 31.37 32.18
N LEU A 178 -27.19 31.66 31.26
CA LEU A 178 -28.57 31.98 31.62
C LEU A 178 -29.29 30.77 32.25
N ALA A 179 -29.17 29.59 31.62
CA ALA A 179 -29.87 28.39 32.05
C ALA A 179 -29.36 27.83 33.39
N MET A 180 -28.02 27.78 33.56
CA MET A 180 -27.40 27.17 34.75
C MET A 180 -26.90 28.17 35.79
N GLY A 181 -26.78 29.43 35.43
CA GLY A 181 -26.17 30.45 36.29
C GLY A 181 -26.90 30.63 37.64
N HIS A 182 -28.24 30.59 37.60
CA HIS A 182 -29.02 30.73 38.86
C HIS A 182 -28.83 29.53 39.79
N MET A 183 -28.64 28.31 39.25
CA MET A 183 -28.39 27.11 40.05
C MET A 183 -26.99 27.14 40.70
N LEU A 184 -26.04 27.81 40.05
CA LEU A 184 -24.66 27.97 40.54
C LEU A 184 -24.47 29.23 41.42
N GLY A 185 -25.55 29.97 41.69
CA GLY A 185 -25.50 31.20 42.47
C GLY A 185 -24.83 32.39 41.77
N LEU A 186 -24.72 32.35 40.44
CA LEU A 186 -24.15 33.42 39.64
C LEU A 186 -25.16 34.59 39.49
N PRO A 187 -24.70 35.85 39.45
CA PRO A 187 -25.60 37.01 39.37
C PRO A 187 -26.29 37.06 38.00
N LEU A 188 -27.62 36.99 37.98
CA LEU A 188 -28.43 37.21 36.80
C LEU A 188 -29.10 38.60 36.88
N PRO A 189 -29.26 39.27 35.73
CA PRO A 189 -30.07 40.47 35.65
C PRO A 189 -31.51 40.19 36.12
N MET A 190 -32.08 41.08 36.89
CA MET A 190 -33.41 40.90 37.49
C MET A 190 -34.51 40.64 36.43
N SER A 191 -34.35 41.21 35.25
CA SER A 191 -35.25 41.02 34.08
C SER A 191 -35.15 39.61 33.42
N LEU A 192 -34.11 38.84 33.76
CA LEU A 192 -33.86 37.50 33.25
C LEU A 192 -33.90 36.44 34.36
N HIS A 193 -34.44 36.80 35.54
CA HIS A 193 -34.59 35.84 36.64
C HIS A 193 -35.83 34.97 36.41
N PRO A 194 -35.70 33.61 36.42
CA PRO A 194 -36.79 32.70 36.09
C PRO A 194 -38.02 32.86 36.99
N ASP A 195 -37.82 33.13 38.28
CA ASP A 195 -38.91 33.28 39.23
C ASP A 195 -39.69 34.61 39.07
N MET A 196 -39.02 35.67 38.58
CA MET A 196 -39.65 36.99 38.44
C MET A 196 -40.19 37.23 37.03
N HIS A 197 -39.48 36.78 36.01
CA HIS A 197 -39.83 36.99 34.59
C HIS A 197 -39.72 35.70 33.78
N PRO A 198 -40.55 34.66 34.08
CA PRO A 198 -40.43 33.33 33.46
C PRO A 198 -40.57 33.36 31.92
N VAL A 199 -41.46 34.17 31.38
CA VAL A 199 -41.66 34.31 29.94
C VAL A 199 -40.45 34.94 29.25
N THR A 200 -39.88 36.00 29.85
CA THR A 200 -38.67 36.65 29.29
C THR A 200 -37.48 35.73 29.34
N PHE A 201 -37.33 34.97 30.44
CA PHE A 201 -36.28 33.93 30.56
C PHE A 201 -36.37 32.87 29.49
N ALA A 202 -37.56 32.28 29.23
CA ALA A 202 -37.79 31.27 28.24
C ALA A 202 -37.60 31.80 26.80
N LEU A 203 -38.14 33.00 26.50
CA LEU A 203 -37.98 33.63 25.20
C LEU A 203 -36.51 33.98 24.88
N THR A 204 -35.75 34.43 25.86
CA THR A 204 -34.31 34.73 25.69
C THR A 204 -33.54 33.47 25.36
N GLN A 205 -33.81 32.35 26.02
CA GLN A 205 -33.22 31.07 25.70
C GLN A 205 -33.58 30.61 24.27
N LEU A 206 -34.85 30.72 23.88
CA LEU A 206 -35.30 30.39 22.52
C LEU A 206 -34.54 31.22 21.47
N VAL A 207 -34.46 32.55 21.67
CA VAL A 207 -33.77 33.46 20.74
C VAL A 207 -32.28 33.13 20.61
N LEU A 208 -31.61 32.76 21.68
CA LEU A 208 -30.21 32.34 21.66
C LEU A 208 -30.00 30.97 21.02
N THR A 209 -30.97 30.07 21.10
CA THR A 209 -30.88 28.72 20.55
C THR A 209 -31.08 28.66 19.02
N ILE A 210 -31.99 29.48 18.46
CA ILE A 210 -32.32 29.50 17.03
C ILE A 210 -31.05 29.63 16.14
N PRO A 211 -30.12 30.58 16.38
CA PRO A 211 -28.91 30.66 15.55
C PRO A 211 -28.06 29.40 15.60
N VAL A 212 -27.96 28.72 16.74
CA VAL A 212 -27.20 27.47 16.88
C VAL A 212 -27.86 26.36 16.09
N MET A 213 -29.20 26.25 16.13
CA MET A 213 -29.95 25.28 15.30
C MET A 213 -29.75 25.54 13.79
N LEU A 214 -29.77 26.80 13.36
CA LEU A 214 -29.53 27.18 11.97
C LEU A 214 -28.09 26.85 11.53
N LEU A 215 -27.09 27.09 12.36
CA LEU A 215 -25.69 26.68 12.09
C LEU A 215 -25.54 25.18 12.03
N GLY A 216 -26.35 24.41 12.78
CA GLY A 216 -26.42 22.96 12.80
C GLY A 216 -27.31 22.29 11.74
N THR A 217 -27.90 23.05 10.80
CA THR A 217 -28.91 22.54 9.84
C THR A 217 -28.46 21.24 9.10
N LYS A 218 -27.16 21.07 8.84
CA LYS A 218 -26.64 19.86 8.21
C LYS A 218 -26.93 18.59 9.01
N PHE A 219 -26.85 18.64 10.34
CA PHE A 219 -27.15 17.48 11.19
C PHE A 219 -28.60 17.03 11.03
N PHE A 220 -29.53 17.97 10.94
CA PHE A 220 -30.95 17.66 10.74
C PHE A 220 -31.24 17.14 9.33
N THR A 221 -30.74 17.81 8.29
CA THR A 221 -31.02 17.41 6.91
C THR A 221 -30.44 16.04 6.59
N VAL A 222 -29.19 15.74 6.99
CA VAL A 222 -28.55 14.45 6.77
C VAL A 222 -29.15 13.39 7.71
N GLY A 223 -29.30 13.72 9.00
CA GLY A 223 -29.77 12.78 10.01
C GLY A 223 -31.19 12.27 9.76
N PHE A 224 -32.16 13.16 9.49
CA PHE A 224 -33.53 12.74 9.17
C PHE A 224 -33.62 12.02 7.83
N LYS A 225 -32.89 12.49 6.80
CA LYS A 225 -32.87 11.81 5.51
C LYS A 225 -32.38 10.37 5.61
N SER A 226 -31.29 10.12 6.36
CA SER A 226 -30.75 8.77 6.61
C SER A 226 -31.71 7.92 7.44
N LEU A 227 -32.34 8.51 8.45
CA LEU A 227 -33.34 7.83 9.30
C LEU A 227 -34.53 7.33 8.46
N PHE A 228 -35.15 8.21 7.64
CA PHE A 228 -36.31 7.85 6.82
C PHE A 228 -35.96 6.88 5.70
N LYS A 229 -34.69 6.80 5.28
CA LYS A 229 -34.24 5.80 4.30
C LYS A 229 -33.91 4.43 4.95
N GLY A 230 -34.09 4.26 6.27
CA GLY A 230 -33.82 3.02 6.98
C GLY A 230 -32.33 2.76 7.25
N HIS A 231 -31.49 3.76 7.12
CA HIS A 231 -30.04 3.70 7.39
C HIS A 231 -29.64 4.77 8.43
N PRO A 232 -30.13 4.66 9.70
CA PRO A 232 -29.83 5.63 10.72
C PRO A 232 -28.30 5.70 10.97
N ASN A 233 -27.82 6.93 11.13
CA ASN A 233 -26.43 7.25 11.36
C ASN A 233 -26.25 8.13 12.59
N MET A 234 -25.02 8.54 12.87
CA MET A 234 -24.70 9.44 13.99
C MET A 234 -25.49 10.74 13.94
N ASP A 235 -25.62 11.35 12.74
CA ASP A 235 -26.37 12.61 12.58
C ASP A 235 -27.89 12.40 12.87
N SER A 236 -28.40 11.18 12.69
CA SER A 236 -29.78 10.80 13.04
C SER A 236 -30.01 10.85 14.57
N LEU A 237 -29.03 10.36 15.37
CA LEU A 237 -29.10 10.42 16.84
C LEU A 237 -29.10 11.87 17.33
N VAL A 238 -28.19 12.69 16.78
CA VAL A 238 -28.08 14.11 17.09
C VAL A 238 -29.37 14.85 16.71
N ALA A 239 -29.87 14.62 15.49
CA ALA A 239 -31.09 15.25 15.01
C ALA A 239 -32.31 14.90 15.89
N LEU A 240 -32.48 13.61 16.27
CA LEU A 240 -33.57 13.18 17.14
C LEU A 240 -33.45 13.82 18.53
N GLY A 241 -32.28 13.71 19.19
CA GLY A 241 -32.08 14.20 20.55
C GLY A 241 -32.25 15.72 20.64
N THR A 242 -31.58 16.49 19.75
CA THR A 242 -31.66 17.94 19.77
C THR A 242 -33.03 18.48 19.33
N SER A 243 -33.71 17.83 18.40
CA SER A 243 -35.07 18.19 18.01
C SER A 243 -36.06 17.94 19.14
N ALA A 244 -35.95 16.83 19.87
CA ALA A 244 -36.80 16.52 21.01
C ALA A 244 -36.62 17.54 22.13
N ALA A 245 -35.39 17.89 22.48
CA ALA A 245 -35.04 18.91 23.46
C ALA A 245 -35.60 20.28 23.08
N PHE A 246 -35.44 20.70 21.81
CA PHE A 246 -35.91 21.95 21.29
C PHE A 246 -37.44 22.03 21.27
N LEU A 247 -38.14 21.02 20.75
CA LEU A 247 -39.60 20.99 20.66
C LEU A 247 -40.26 20.96 22.03
N TYR A 248 -39.69 20.20 22.98
CA TYR A 248 -40.15 20.22 24.37
C TYR A 248 -39.99 21.60 25.01
N SER A 249 -38.82 22.25 24.83
CA SER A 249 -38.59 23.58 25.38
C SER A 249 -39.48 24.65 24.75
N LEU A 250 -39.77 24.48 23.44
CA LEU A 250 -40.72 25.34 22.74
C LEU A 250 -42.14 25.20 23.32
N TYR A 251 -42.57 23.95 23.59
CA TYR A 251 -43.84 23.69 24.28
C TYR A 251 -43.88 24.35 25.65
N GLY A 252 -42.82 24.20 26.48
CA GLY A 252 -42.69 24.86 27.78
C GLY A 252 -42.75 26.40 27.68
N THR A 253 -42.09 26.98 26.64
CA THR A 253 -42.15 28.44 26.40
C THR A 253 -43.55 28.90 26.04
N VAL A 254 -44.24 28.14 25.16
CA VAL A 254 -45.66 28.47 24.81
C VAL A 254 -46.57 28.33 26.02
N ALA A 255 -46.41 27.32 26.85
CA ALA A 255 -47.16 27.14 28.10
C ALA A 255 -46.93 28.31 29.09
N ALA A 256 -45.69 28.80 29.20
CA ALA A 256 -45.35 29.97 30.04
C ALA A 256 -46.04 31.26 29.55
N ILE A 257 -46.10 31.46 28.23
CA ILE A 257 -46.87 32.59 27.63
C ILE A 257 -48.36 32.47 27.96
N GLY A 258 -48.87 31.22 28.04
CA GLY A 258 -50.27 30.93 28.45
C GLY A 258 -50.51 31.02 29.97
N GLY A 259 -49.53 31.36 30.76
CA GLY A 259 -49.64 31.54 32.23
C GLY A 259 -49.24 30.29 33.06
N ASN A 260 -48.84 29.21 32.44
CA ASN A 260 -48.31 28.04 33.18
C ASN A 260 -46.78 28.07 33.21
N ASN A 261 -46.22 28.46 34.37
CA ASN A 261 -44.79 28.64 34.53
C ASN A 261 -44.05 27.41 35.09
N GLU A 262 -44.73 26.32 35.40
CA GLU A 262 -44.14 25.13 36.03
C GLU A 262 -43.01 24.48 35.17
N LEU A 263 -43.10 24.61 33.82
CA LEU A 263 -42.16 24.02 32.88
C LEU A 263 -40.92 24.88 32.62
N VAL A 264 -40.92 26.16 33.05
CA VAL A 264 -39.85 27.12 32.75
C VAL A 264 -38.51 26.72 33.36
N MET A 265 -38.52 26.04 34.50
CA MET A 265 -37.31 25.55 35.20
C MET A 265 -36.72 24.27 34.53
N ASN A 266 -37.49 23.63 33.66
CA ASN A 266 -37.12 22.35 33.00
C ASN A 266 -36.99 22.52 31.50
N LEU A 267 -36.54 23.65 31.01
CA LEU A 267 -36.25 23.84 29.58
C LEU A 267 -34.89 23.19 29.23
N TYR A 268 -34.74 22.69 28.02
CA TYR A 268 -33.54 22.00 27.50
C TYR A 268 -32.96 22.70 26.29
N TYR A 269 -33.17 23.99 26.10
CA TYR A 269 -32.59 24.78 25.03
C TYR A 269 -31.09 24.78 25.07
N GLU A 270 -30.51 24.92 26.28
CA GLU A 270 -29.06 24.87 26.49
C GLU A 270 -28.49 23.50 26.11
N SER A 271 -29.19 22.41 26.42
CA SER A 271 -28.77 21.07 26.09
C SER A 271 -28.69 20.87 24.57
N ALA A 272 -29.72 21.30 23.82
CA ALA A 272 -29.71 21.26 22.37
C ALA A 272 -28.55 22.07 21.77
N ALA A 273 -28.33 23.29 22.28
CA ALA A 273 -27.27 24.17 21.79
C ALA A 273 -25.87 23.67 22.13
N VAL A 274 -25.65 23.18 23.34
CA VAL A 274 -24.37 22.61 23.80
C VAL A 274 -24.01 21.39 22.97
N ILE A 275 -24.94 20.46 22.77
CA ILE A 275 -24.74 19.27 21.95
C ILE A 275 -24.30 19.64 20.52
N LEU A 276 -25.02 20.51 19.83
CA LEU A 276 -24.69 20.95 18.47
C LEU A 276 -23.33 21.64 18.40
N THR A 277 -23.01 22.48 19.39
CA THR A 277 -21.75 23.22 19.46
C THR A 277 -20.56 22.24 19.66
N LEU A 278 -20.67 21.34 20.64
CA LEU A 278 -19.60 20.38 20.96
C LEU A 278 -19.41 19.34 19.83
N ILE A 279 -20.49 18.87 19.20
CA ILE A 279 -20.38 17.98 18.04
C ILE A 279 -19.73 18.70 16.86
N THR A 280 -20.04 19.99 16.64
CA THR A 280 -19.39 20.80 15.61
C THR A 280 -17.88 20.92 15.87
N LEU A 281 -17.47 21.10 17.14
CA LEU A 281 -16.07 21.08 17.56
C LEU A 281 -15.42 19.71 17.30
N GLY A 282 -16.12 18.62 17.67
CA GLY A 282 -15.65 17.26 17.41
C GLY A 282 -15.42 17.00 15.90
N LYS A 283 -16.36 17.44 15.06
CA LYS A 283 -16.23 17.36 13.60
C LYS A 283 -15.09 18.22 13.04
N TYR A 284 -14.83 19.37 13.64
CA TYR A 284 -13.65 20.17 13.30
C TYR A 284 -12.34 19.41 13.59
N PHE A 285 -12.19 18.84 14.79
CA PHE A 285 -11.00 18.05 15.12
C PHE A 285 -10.86 16.82 14.23
N GLU A 286 -11.97 16.16 13.90
CA GLU A 286 -11.99 15.06 12.94
C GLU A 286 -11.44 15.49 11.56
N ALA A 287 -11.93 16.61 11.04
CA ALA A 287 -11.50 17.15 9.73
C ALA A 287 -10.01 17.56 9.74
N VAL A 288 -9.53 18.17 10.82
CA VAL A 288 -8.10 18.50 11.00
C VAL A 288 -7.23 17.25 11.05
N SER A 289 -7.66 16.23 11.80
CA SER A 289 -6.92 14.96 11.90
C SER A 289 -6.83 14.24 10.56
N LYS A 290 -7.94 14.16 9.81
CA LYS A 290 -7.96 13.62 8.43
C LYS A 290 -7.03 14.39 7.50
N GLY A 291 -6.97 15.72 7.61
CA GLY A 291 -6.05 16.56 6.81
C GLY A 291 -4.58 16.28 7.08
N LYS A 292 -4.20 16.06 8.34
CA LYS A 292 -2.80 15.76 8.73
C LYS A 292 -2.34 14.37 8.32
N THR A 293 -3.21 13.38 8.26
CA THR A 293 -2.85 12.00 7.89
C THR A 293 -2.43 11.85 6.42
N SER A 294 -2.82 12.78 5.55
CA SER A 294 -2.37 12.83 4.14
C SER A 294 -1.00 13.50 3.96
N GLU A 295 -0.31 13.91 5.02
CA GLU A 295 0.95 14.68 4.91
C GLU A 295 2.09 13.87 4.29
N ALA A 296 2.17 12.55 4.54
CA ALA A 296 3.20 11.69 3.95
C ALA A 296 3.09 11.63 2.41
N ILE A 297 1.88 11.44 1.89
CA ILE A 297 1.65 11.47 0.43
C ILE A 297 1.99 12.85 -0.14
N LYS A 298 1.62 13.93 0.55
CA LYS A 298 1.96 15.30 0.13
C LYS A 298 3.46 15.53 0.03
N LYS A 299 4.23 14.99 0.98
CA LYS A 299 5.70 15.05 0.94
C LYS A 299 6.23 14.32 -0.30
N LEU A 300 5.71 13.11 -0.61
CA LEU A 300 6.09 12.37 -1.80
C LEU A 300 5.70 13.11 -3.09
N MET A 301 4.46 13.61 -3.20
CA MET A 301 4.03 14.43 -4.34
C MET A 301 4.87 15.72 -4.50
N GLY A 302 5.28 16.32 -3.40
CA GLY A 302 6.15 17.49 -3.39
C GLY A 302 7.58 17.22 -3.87
N LEU A 303 7.99 15.97 -4.09
CA LEU A 303 9.30 15.64 -4.67
C LEU A 303 9.34 15.94 -6.16
N ALA A 304 8.26 15.76 -6.91
CA ALA A 304 8.20 16.11 -8.31
C ALA A 304 8.23 17.64 -8.50
N PRO A 305 9.04 18.17 -9.44
CA PRO A 305 8.98 19.59 -9.81
C PRO A 305 7.70 19.88 -10.61
N LYS A 306 7.22 21.13 -10.60
CA LYS A 306 6.04 21.53 -11.39
C LYS A 306 6.35 21.75 -12.87
N THR A 307 7.60 22.07 -13.19
CA THR A 307 8.09 22.35 -14.55
C THR A 307 9.38 21.58 -14.81
N ALA A 308 9.68 21.34 -16.07
CA ALA A 308 10.89 20.69 -16.53
C ALA A 308 11.53 21.52 -17.66
N ARG A 309 12.86 21.51 -17.74
CA ARG A 309 13.60 22.11 -18.86
C ARG A 309 13.92 21.05 -19.88
N VAL A 310 13.44 21.23 -21.09
CA VAL A 310 13.66 20.30 -22.20
C VAL A 310 14.39 21.01 -23.34
N ILE A 311 15.19 20.25 -24.07
CA ILE A 311 15.81 20.70 -25.32
C ILE A 311 14.93 20.18 -26.46
N ARG A 312 14.24 21.10 -27.15
CA ARG A 312 13.51 20.79 -28.38
C ARG A 312 14.00 21.73 -29.48
N ASP A 313 14.28 21.20 -30.65
CA ASP A 313 14.78 21.93 -31.81
C ASP A 313 16.06 22.73 -31.49
N GLY A 314 16.92 22.20 -30.60
CA GLY A 314 18.19 22.83 -30.20
C GLY A 314 18.05 23.95 -29.18
N ASN A 315 16.86 24.30 -28.70
CA ASN A 315 16.62 25.35 -27.73
C ASN A 315 16.12 24.78 -26.39
N GLU A 316 16.65 25.33 -25.27
CA GLU A 316 16.10 25.04 -23.94
C GLU A 316 14.74 25.74 -23.78
N GLN A 317 13.72 24.97 -23.36
CA GLN A 317 12.38 25.48 -23.07
C GLN A 317 11.93 24.93 -21.71
N GLU A 318 11.31 25.79 -20.91
CA GLU A 318 10.66 25.37 -19.68
C GLU A 318 9.19 25.02 -19.97
N ILE A 319 8.81 23.78 -19.70
CA ILE A 319 7.46 23.26 -19.94
C ILE A 319 6.86 22.71 -18.66
N LYS A 320 5.52 22.57 -18.60
CA LYS A 320 4.87 21.85 -17.49
C LYS A 320 5.30 20.39 -17.48
N LEU A 321 5.38 19.79 -16.29
CA LEU A 321 5.77 18.38 -16.14
C LEU A 321 4.93 17.44 -17.00
N ASP A 322 3.62 17.68 -17.08
CA ASP A 322 2.67 16.85 -17.84
C ASP A 322 2.87 16.93 -19.37
N ALA A 323 3.64 17.91 -19.85
CA ALA A 323 3.96 18.08 -21.26
C ALA A 323 5.28 17.40 -21.69
N VAL A 324 5.98 16.76 -20.75
CA VAL A 324 7.20 15.98 -21.03
C VAL A 324 6.82 14.66 -21.69
N MET A 325 7.51 14.31 -22.78
CA MET A 325 7.29 13.08 -23.54
C MET A 325 8.48 12.14 -23.42
N VAL A 326 8.22 10.84 -23.61
CA VAL A 326 9.30 9.85 -23.73
C VAL A 326 10.20 10.22 -24.90
N GLY A 327 11.53 10.23 -24.66
CA GLY A 327 12.54 10.61 -25.64
C GLY A 327 12.99 12.09 -25.54
N ASP A 328 12.28 12.95 -24.81
CA ASP A 328 12.73 14.32 -24.56
C ASP A 328 14.11 14.32 -23.85
N ILE A 329 14.96 15.27 -24.22
CA ILE A 329 16.23 15.53 -23.52
C ILE A 329 15.99 16.63 -22.50
N LEU A 330 16.20 16.29 -21.22
CA LEU A 330 16.02 17.20 -20.10
C LEU A 330 17.38 17.72 -19.61
N VAL A 331 17.41 18.98 -19.18
CA VAL A 331 18.58 19.63 -18.58
C VAL A 331 18.29 19.89 -17.12
N VAL A 332 19.19 19.45 -16.24
CA VAL A 332 19.05 19.65 -14.78
C VAL A 332 20.32 20.26 -14.22
N ARG A 333 20.16 21.38 -13.56
CA ARG A 333 21.24 22.15 -12.95
C ARG A 333 21.42 21.78 -11.47
N PRO A 334 22.57 22.13 -10.85
CA PRO A 334 22.77 21.90 -9.42
C PRO A 334 21.63 22.49 -8.56
N GLY A 335 21.11 21.70 -7.63
CA GLY A 335 20.00 22.07 -6.74
C GLY A 335 18.60 21.84 -7.33
N GLU A 336 18.49 21.54 -8.62
CA GLU A 336 17.20 21.23 -9.26
C GLU A 336 16.83 19.75 -9.06
N LYS A 337 15.52 19.46 -9.15
CA LYS A 337 14.96 18.10 -9.07
C LYS A 337 14.88 17.49 -10.45
N MET A 338 15.14 16.19 -10.51
CA MET A 338 14.86 15.39 -11.70
C MET A 338 13.36 15.33 -11.96
N ALA A 339 12.93 15.65 -13.18
CA ALA A 339 11.51 15.77 -13.50
C ALA A 339 10.83 14.40 -13.71
N VAL A 340 11.48 13.49 -14.42
CA VAL A 340 10.99 12.18 -14.83
C VAL A 340 12.13 11.16 -14.80
N ASP A 341 11.80 9.86 -14.93
CA ASP A 341 12.82 8.81 -14.99
C ASP A 341 13.48 8.77 -16.38
N GLY A 342 14.76 8.43 -16.42
CA GLY A 342 15.50 8.37 -17.68
C GLY A 342 16.94 7.93 -17.53
N LYS A 343 17.73 8.17 -18.59
CA LYS A 343 19.16 7.87 -18.63
C LYS A 343 20.00 9.09 -18.95
N VAL A 344 21.09 9.25 -18.23
CA VAL A 344 22.07 10.31 -18.47
C VAL A 344 22.65 10.16 -19.88
N THR A 345 22.59 11.22 -20.67
CA THR A 345 23.20 11.28 -22.02
C THR A 345 24.51 12.05 -21.99
N GLU A 346 24.62 13.08 -21.15
CA GLU A 346 25.80 13.92 -21.07
C GLU A 346 25.98 14.51 -19.66
N GLY A 347 27.23 14.63 -19.22
CA GLY A 347 27.61 15.20 -17.95
C GLY A 347 27.97 14.18 -16.88
N LEU A 348 28.42 14.69 -15.72
CA LEU A 348 28.76 13.94 -14.51
C LEU A 348 28.23 14.72 -13.31
N THR A 349 27.56 14.04 -12.41
CA THR A 349 27.01 14.65 -11.20
C THR A 349 26.85 13.66 -10.06
N SER A 350 26.63 14.17 -8.85
CA SER A 350 26.14 13.38 -7.70
C SER A 350 24.67 13.71 -7.47
N VAL A 351 23.84 12.67 -7.37
CA VAL A 351 22.38 12.78 -7.21
C VAL A 351 21.99 12.29 -5.83
N ASP A 352 21.22 13.08 -5.12
CA ASP A 352 20.61 12.70 -3.84
C ASP A 352 19.28 11.99 -4.10
N GLU A 353 19.29 10.68 -3.92
CA GLU A 353 18.14 9.80 -4.06
C GLU A 353 17.54 9.42 -2.69
N SER A 354 18.01 10.07 -1.60
CA SER A 354 17.68 9.69 -0.21
C SER A 354 16.18 9.67 0.11
N MET A 355 15.41 10.56 -0.52
CA MET A 355 13.96 10.65 -0.32
C MET A 355 13.20 9.46 -0.94
N LEU A 356 13.80 8.76 -1.90
CA LEU A 356 13.23 7.60 -2.57
C LEU A 356 13.85 6.31 -2.07
N THR A 357 15.19 6.25 -2.05
CA THR A 357 15.94 5.06 -1.63
C THR A 357 16.20 5.01 -0.13
N GLY A 358 16.14 6.15 0.55
CA GLY A 358 16.50 6.30 1.97
C GLY A 358 18.01 6.23 2.25
N GLU A 359 18.86 6.20 1.22
CA GLU A 359 20.32 6.25 1.36
C GLU A 359 20.79 7.68 1.45
N SER A 360 21.50 8.02 2.55
CA SER A 360 21.93 9.42 2.80
C SER A 360 23.10 9.88 1.95
N MET A 361 23.84 8.96 1.31
CA MET A 361 24.99 9.31 0.47
C MET A 361 24.54 9.57 -0.96
N PRO A 362 24.89 10.74 -1.54
CA PRO A 362 24.61 11.01 -2.95
C PRO A 362 25.32 9.98 -3.85
N VAL A 363 24.62 9.52 -4.88
CA VAL A 363 25.12 8.55 -5.87
C VAL A 363 25.71 9.29 -7.07
N GLU A 364 26.95 8.93 -7.46
CA GLU A 364 27.57 9.47 -8.65
C GLU A 364 26.88 8.91 -9.92
N LYS A 365 26.54 9.80 -10.87
CA LYS A 365 25.86 9.46 -12.13
C LYS A 365 26.65 10.03 -13.30
N LYS A 366 26.90 9.18 -14.30
CA LYS A 366 27.60 9.47 -15.55
C LYS A 366 26.76 9.05 -16.75
N ALA A 367 27.21 9.36 -17.95
CA ALA A 367 26.52 8.96 -19.18
C ALA A 367 26.25 7.45 -19.23
N GLY A 368 24.99 7.08 -19.48
CA GLY A 368 24.46 5.71 -19.47
C GLY A 368 23.79 5.29 -18.15
N ASP A 369 23.98 5.99 -17.05
CA ASP A 369 23.38 5.67 -15.77
C ASP A 369 21.91 6.09 -15.69
N ALA A 370 21.11 5.32 -14.96
CA ALA A 370 19.68 5.60 -14.76
C ALA A 370 19.47 6.75 -13.77
N ILE A 371 18.46 7.56 -14.04
CA ILE A 371 17.96 8.67 -13.21
C ILE A 371 16.53 8.37 -12.77
N ILE A 372 16.24 8.66 -11.51
CA ILE A 372 14.90 8.53 -10.93
C ILE A 372 14.30 9.92 -10.72
N GLY A 373 13.08 10.13 -11.21
CA GLY A 373 12.33 11.37 -11.02
C GLY A 373 12.10 11.69 -9.54
N GLY A 374 12.20 12.97 -9.17
CA GLY A 374 12.10 13.42 -7.78
C GLY A 374 13.44 13.48 -7.02
N SER A 375 14.51 12.86 -7.52
CA SER A 375 15.86 13.00 -6.95
C SER A 375 16.41 14.42 -7.15
N ILE A 376 17.39 14.81 -6.33
CA ILE A 376 17.98 16.17 -6.34
C ILE A 376 19.38 16.12 -6.91
N ASN A 377 19.63 16.91 -7.94
CA ASN A 377 20.98 17.12 -8.48
C ASN A 377 21.82 17.95 -7.50
N LYS A 378 22.99 17.45 -7.05
CA LYS A 378 23.86 18.17 -6.09
C LYS A 378 24.94 19.03 -6.79
N ASN A 379 25.60 18.44 -7.79
CA ASN A 379 26.78 19.06 -8.43
C ASN A 379 26.50 19.16 -9.93
N GLY A 380 27.36 19.61 -10.76
CA GLY A 380 27.33 19.55 -12.21
C GLY A 380 25.98 19.77 -12.91
N THR A 381 26.00 20.16 -14.16
CA THR A 381 24.79 20.14 -15.01
C THR A 381 24.79 18.84 -15.81
N ILE A 382 23.67 18.16 -15.87
CA ILE A 382 23.52 16.94 -16.68
C ILE A 382 22.39 17.10 -17.69
N GLN A 383 22.52 16.36 -18.79
CA GLN A 383 21.45 16.09 -19.72
C GLN A 383 21.07 14.62 -19.62
N TYR A 384 19.76 14.33 -19.61
CA TYR A 384 19.27 12.97 -19.60
C TYR A 384 18.04 12.83 -20.50
N ARG A 385 17.86 11.63 -21.05
CA ARG A 385 16.72 11.31 -21.91
C ARG A 385 15.60 10.71 -21.08
N ALA A 386 14.37 11.23 -21.22
CA ALA A 386 13.19 10.68 -20.59
C ALA A 386 12.89 9.27 -21.12
N GLU A 387 12.76 8.28 -20.23
CA GLU A 387 12.36 6.89 -20.56
C GLU A 387 10.96 6.59 -20.03
N LYS A 388 10.61 7.07 -18.83
CA LYS A 388 9.26 6.93 -18.23
C LYS A 388 8.75 8.30 -17.82
N VAL A 389 7.49 8.60 -18.15
CA VAL A 389 6.85 9.90 -17.91
C VAL A 389 5.48 9.74 -17.27
N GLY A 390 4.98 10.79 -16.62
CA GLY A 390 3.64 10.79 -16.02
C GLY A 390 3.44 9.69 -14.98
N LYS A 391 2.40 8.86 -15.16
CA LYS A 391 2.03 7.77 -14.24
C LYS A 391 3.02 6.59 -14.22
N ASP A 392 3.87 6.49 -15.23
CA ASP A 392 4.80 5.37 -15.37
C ASP A 392 6.14 5.63 -14.66
N THR A 393 6.35 6.83 -14.10
CA THR A 393 7.53 7.15 -13.29
C THR A 393 7.52 6.38 -11.97
N ALA A 394 8.70 6.01 -11.46
CA ALA A 394 8.87 5.32 -10.19
C ALA A 394 8.18 6.08 -9.03
N LEU A 395 8.34 7.41 -8.98
CA LEU A 395 7.67 8.24 -7.97
C LEU A 395 6.14 8.16 -8.07
N ALA A 396 5.57 8.21 -9.27
CA ALA A 396 4.12 8.09 -9.47
C ALA A 396 3.61 6.71 -9.05
N GLN A 397 4.34 5.64 -9.35
CA GLN A 397 4.03 4.29 -8.91
C GLN A 397 4.09 4.15 -7.38
N ILE A 398 5.11 4.73 -6.72
CA ILE A 398 5.20 4.76 -5.25
C ILE A 398 3.98 5.47 -4.65
N ILE A 399 3.61 6.65 -5.17
CA ILE A 399 2.45 7.40 -4.71
C ILE A 399 1.18 6.54 -4.86
N LYS A 400 0.99 5.91 -6.01
CA LYS A 400 -0.14 5.02 -6.27
C LYS A 400 -0.20 3.86 -5.28
N LEU A 401 0.92 3.17 -5.02
CA LEU A 401 0.98 2.07 -4.05
C LEU A 401 0.56 2.52 -2.64
N VAL A 402 0.98 3.71 -2.22
CA VAL A 402 0.58 4.27 -0.90
C VAL A 402 -0.91 4.64 -0.90
N GLU A 403 -1.45 5.18 -1.99
CA GLU A 403 -2.88 5.48 -2.13
C GLU A 403 -3.73 4.21 -2.11
N ASP A 404 -3.34 3.18 -2.85
CA ASP A 404 -4.01 1.87 -2.89
C ASP A 404 -4.01 1.20 -1.51
N ALA A 405 -2.87 1.28 -0.79
CA ALA A 405 -2.78 0.79 0.59
C ALA A 405 -3.75 1.51 1.53
N GLN A 406 -3.88 2.82 1.39
CA GLN A 406 -4.83 3.61 2.18
C GLN A 406 -6.29 3.35 1.80
N GLY A 407 -6.54 2.96 0.55
CA GLY A 407 -7.86 2.62 0.03
C GLY A 407 -8.38 1.27 0.48
N SER A 408 -7.48 0.32 0.72
CA SER A 408 -7.85 -1.04 1.09
C SER A 408 -8.24 -1.13 2.57
N LYS A 409 -9.34 -1.83 2.86
CA LYS A 409 -9.79 -2.06 4.25
C LYS A 409 -9.18 -3.32 4.83
N ALA A 410 -8.43 -3.17 5.90
CA ALA A 410 -7.97 -4.29 6.72
C ALA A 410 -9.17 -5.06 7.34
N PRO A 411 -9.05 -6.37 7.59
CA PRO A 411 -10.11 -7.17 8.25
C PRO A 411 -10.59 -6.59 9.57
N ILE A 412 -9.70 -6.04 10.39
CA ILE A 412 -10.05 -5.38 11.66
C ILE A 412 -10.93 -4.13 11.43
N ALA A 413 -10.72 -3.39 10.33
CA ALA A 413 -11.56 -2.26 9.96
C ALA A 413 -12.97 -2.72 9.54
N LYS A 414 -13.06 -3.78 8.76
CA LYS A 414 -14.34 -4.39 8.34
C LYS A 414 -15.16 -4.85 9.56
N LEU A 415 -14.49 -5.44 10.56
CA LEU A 415 -15.13 -5.85 11.80
C LEU A 415 -15.66 -4.64 12.60
N ALA A 416 -14.84 -3.59 12.77
CA ALA A 416 -15.25 -2.37 13.46
C ALA A 416 -16.45 -1.69 12.78
N ASP A 417 -16.44 -1.63 11.44
CA ASP A 417 -17.55 -1.10 10.66
C ASP A 417 -18.83 -1.94 10.85
N THR A 418 -18.72 -3.28 10.81
CA THR A 418 -19.87 -4.17 11.03
C THR A 418 -20.51 -3.94 12.40
N ILE A 419 -19.70 -3.86 13.46
CA ILE A 419 -20.17 -3.54 14.81
C ILE A 419 -20.88 -2.17 14.83
N SER A 420 -20.30 -1.16 14.20
CA SER A 420 -20.88 0.19 14.12
C SER A 420 -22.25 0.19 13.43
N GLY A 421 -22.43 -0.64 12.38
CA GLY A 421 -23.71 -0.76 11.65
C GLY A 421 -24.85 -1.29 12.49
N TYR A 422 -24.58 -2.19 13.43
CA TYR A 422 -25.58 -2.70 14.37
C TYR A 422 -25.77 -1.79 15.60
N PHE A 423 -24.75 -1.07 15.98
CA PHE A 423 -24.72 -0.27 17.21
C PHE A 423 -25.81 0.80 17.24
N VAL A 424 -25.95 1.60 16.18
CA VAL A 424 -26.90 2.72 16.14
C VAL A 424 -28.36 2.25 16.28
N PRO A 425 -28.87 1.25 15.53
CA PRO A 425 -30.21 0.71 15.75
C PRO A 425 -30.44 0.18 17.17
N ILE A 426 -29.45 -0.54 17.73
CA ILE A 426 -29.54 -1.09 19.09
C ILE A 426 -29.67 0.04 20.12
N VAL A 427 -28.86 1.09 19.99
CA VAL A 427 -28.92 2.23 20.90
C VAL A 427 -30.26 2.94 20.84
N ILE A 428 -30.86 3.11 19.65
CA ILE A 428 -32.20 3.72 19.54
C ILE A 428 -33.22 2.88 20.33
N VAL A 429 -33.20 1.57 20.16
CA VAL A 429 -34.10 0.69 20.91
C VAL A 429 -33.87 0.76 22.40
N LEU A 430 -32.61 0.71 22.87
CA LEU A 430 -32.26 0.80 24.28
C LEU A 430 -32.66 2.16 24.87
N ALA A 431 -32.48 3.26 24.16
CA ALA A 431 -32.89 4.59 24.59
C ALA A 431 -34.40 4.70 24.82
N VAL A 432 -35.18 4.15 23.87
CA VAL A 432 -36.64 4.10 24.01
C VAL A 432 -37.05 3.20 25.18
N LEU A 433 -36.45 2.02 25.31
CA LEU A 433 -36.72 1.10 26.41
C LEU A 433 -36.37 1.70 27.77
N ALA A 434 -35.23 2.41 27.87
CA ALA A 434 -34.84 3.11 29.10
C ALA A 434 -35.87 4.20 29.50
N GLY A 435 -36.29 5.01 28.52
CA GLY A 435 -37.35 6.00 28.77
C GLY A 435 -38.66 5.35 29.21
N LEU A 436 -39.12 4.30 28.52
CA LEU A 436 -40.32 3.57 28.90
C LEU A 436 -40.22 2.94 30.32
N ALA A 437 -39.05 2.37 30.64
CA ALA A 437 -38.80 1.76 31.93
C ALA A 437 -38.94 2.79 33.06
N TRP A 438 -38.33 3.96 32.91
CA TRP A 438 -38.43 5.04 33.90
C TRP A 438 -39.86 5.60 34.01
N TYR A 439 -40.59 5.70 32.92
CA TYR A 439 -41.97 6.17 32.90
C TYR A 439 -42.91 5.19 33.60
N PHE A 440 -42.84 3.87 33.23
CA PHE A 440 -43.79 2.87 33.74
C PHE A 440 -43.37 2.22 35.04
N MET A 441 -42.07 1.92 35.22
CA MET A 441 -41.55 1.19 36.40
C MET A 441 -41.00 2.17 37.44
N GLY A 442 -40.34 3.24 37.02
CA GLY A 442 -39.85 4.27 37.92
C GLY A 442 -40.92 5.25 38.37
N GLN A 443 -42.11 5.23 37.75
CA GLN A 443 -43.21 6.17 37.98
C GLN A 443 -42.81 7.63 37.91
N GLU A 444 -41.78 7.91 37.08
CA GLU A 444 -41.25 9.26 36.86
C GLU A 444 -42.08 10.01 35.83
N SER A 445 -41.94 11.32 35.78
CA SER A 445 -42.63 12.13 34.79
C SER A 445 -42.20 11.78 33.38
N TRP A 446 -43.10 11.95 32.40
CA TRP A 446 -42.80 11.76 31.00
C TRP A 446 -41.60 12.62 30.54
N ILE A 447 -41.37 13.77 31.16
CA ILE A 447 -40.26 14.70 30.96
C ILE A 447 -38.94 14.04 31.36
N PHE A 448 -38.87 13.42 32.52
CA PHE A 448 -37.72 12.69 33.01
C PHE A 448 -37.41 11.50 32.08
N ALA A 449 -38.42 10.74 31.68
CA ALA A 449 -38.29 9.65 30.75
C ALA A 449 -37.74 10.10 29.38
N LEU A 450 -38.23 11.25 28.89
CA LEU A 450 -37.72 11.84 27.65
C LEU A 450 -36.25 12.29 27.78
N THR A 451 -35.88 12.89 28.92
CA THR A 451 -34.51 13.30 29.20
C THR A 451 -33.56 12.11 29.20
N ILE A 452 -33.96 11.00 29.84
CA ILE A 452 -33.17 9.76 29.83
C ILE A 452 -33.01 9.23 28.41
N THR A 453 -34.10 9.19 27.63
CA THR A 453 -34.05 8.77 26.22
C THR A 453 -33.06 9.62 25.39
N ILE A 454 -33.12 10.93 25.50
CA ILE A 454 -32.24 11.88 24.84
C ILE A 454 -30.80 11.66 25.29
N SER A 455 -30.56 11.51 26.57
CA SER A 455 -29.22 11.32 27.17
C SER A 455 -28.57 10.06 26.62
N VAL A 456 -29.30 8.92 26.57
CA VAL A 456 -28.79 7.67 26.00
C VAL A 456 -28.46 7.82 24.51
N LEU A 457 -29.33 8.47 23.72
CA LEU A 457 -29.09 8.69 22.28
C LEU A 457 -27.84 9.53 22.02
N VAL A 458 -27.59 10.55 22.82
CA VAL A 458 -26.47 11.47 22.62
C VAL A 458 -25.15 10.88 23.11
N ILE A 459 -25.15 10.28 24.31
CA ILE A 459 -23.93 9.70 24.91
C ILE A 459 -23.40 8.51 24.10
N ALA A 460 -24.28 7.70 23.58
CA ALA A 460 -23.91 6.48 22.87
C ALA A 460 -23.37 6.69 21.44
N CYS A 461 -22.97 7.91 21.07
CA CYS A 461 -22.38 8.17 19.75
C CYS A 461 -20.96 7.58 19.63
N PRO A 462 -20.70 6.55 18.78
CA PRO A 462 -19.37 5.98 18.61
C PRO A 462 -18.51 6.79 17.63
N CYS A 463 -18.39 8.11 17.86
CA CYS A 463 -17.76 9.04 16.92
C CYS A 463 -16.29 8.66 16.62
N ALA A 464 -15.54 8.19 17.63
CA ALA A 464 -14.14 7.82 17.50
C ALA A 464 -13.92 6.52 16.71
N LEU A 465 -14.90 5.62 16.67
CA LEU A 465 -14.77 4.30 16.03
C LEU A 465 -14.46 4.40 14.54
N GLY A 466 -15.08 5.35 13.83
CA GLY A 466 -14.90 5.56 12.40
C GLY A 466 -13.49 6.04 12.00
N LEU A 467 -12.72 6.59 12.95
CA LEU A 467 -11.37 7.10 12.73
C LEU A 467 -10.28 6.18 13.24
N ALA A 468 -10.57 5.32 14.21
CA ALA A 468 -9.61 4.51 14.95
C ALA A 468 -8.69 3.69 14.02
N THR A 469 -9.26 3.03 13.03
CA THR A 469 -8.52 2.15 12.12
C THR A 469 -7.95 2.89 10.90
N PRO A 470 -8.74 3.68 10.12
CA PRO A 470 -8.21 4.32 8.92
C PRO A 470 -7.05 5.27 9.20
N THR A 471 -7.14 6.06 10.28
CA THR A 471 -6.07 7.00 10.64
C THR A 471 -4.78 6.29 10.99
N ALA A 472 -4.83 5.19 11.75
CA ALA A 472 -3.66 4.42 12.11
C ALA A 472 -3.02 3.74 10.87
N ILE A 473 -3.82 3.19 9.96
CA ILE A 473 -3.33 2.61 8.70
C ILE A 473 -2.64 3.70 7.85
N MET A 474 -3.27 4.86 7.69
CA MET A 474 -2.69 5.96 6.90
C MET A 474 -1.35 6.44 7.46
N VAL A 475 -1.24 6.58 8.78
CA VAL A 475 0.02 6.95 9.43
C VAL A 475 1.05 5.83 9.31
N GLY A 476 0.63 4.57 9.51
CA GLY A 476 1.50 3.41 9.40
C GLY A 476 2.07 3.25 7.98
N THR A 477 1.22 3.25 6.95
CA THR A 477 1.68 3.13 5.55
C THR A 477 2.52 4.33 5.13
N GLY A 478 2.16 5.55 5.56
CA GLY A 478 2.95 6.76 5.32
C GLY A 478 4.34 6.69 5.96
N LYS A 479 4.43 6.25 7.22
CA LYS A 479 5.72 6.02 7.90
C LYS A 479 6.53 4.90 7.24
N GLY A 480 5.87 3.86 6.76
CA GLY A 480 6.50 2.82 5.95
C GLY A 480 7.18 3.41 4.73
N ALA A 481 6.44 4.18 3.94
CA ALA A 481 6.94 4.81 2.72
C ALA A 481 8.14 5.77 2.99
N GLU A 482 8.06 6.59 4.05
CA GLU A 482 9.19 7.46 4.49
C GLU A 482 10.46 6.65 4.83
N ASN A 483 10.33 5.38 5.23
CA ASN A 483 11.44 4.49 5.57
C ASN A 483 11.76 3.47 4.46
N GLY A 484 11.22 3.67 3.25
CA GLY A 484 11.46 2.78 2.12
C GLY A 484 10.72 1.43 2.19
N VAL A 485 9.67 1.32 3.00
CA VAL A 485 8.79 0.16 3.11
C VAL A 485 7.44 0.50 2.51
N LEU A 486 7.15 0.01 1.31
CA LEU A 486 5.90 0.22 0.60
C LEU A 486 4.94 -0.94 0.87
N ILE A 487 3.86 -0.68 1.57
CA ILE A 487 2.84 -1.67 1.91
C ILE A 487 1.66 -1.46 0.96
N LYS A 488 1.27 -2.49 0.19
CA LYS A 488 0.23 -2.36 -0.84
C LYS A 488 -1.21 -2.38 -0.32
N SER A 489 -1.43 -2.90 0.90
CA SER A 489 -2.79 -2.98 1.42
C SER A 489 -2.85 -2.95 2.94
N GLY A 490 -3.98 -2.51 3.50
CA GLY A 490 -4.26 -2.61 4.93
C GLY A 490 -4.32 -4.05 5.41
N THR A 491 -4.68 -5.00 4.53
CA THR A 491 -4.65 -6.44 4.82
C THR A 491 -3.21 -6.92 4.97
N ALA A 492 -2.29 -6.53 4.06
CA ALA A 492 -0.88 -6.84 4.17
C ALA A 492 -0.30 -6.30 5.50
N LEU A 493 -0.63 -5.04 5.85
CA LEU A 493 -0.24 -4.46 7.13
C LEU A 493 -0.76 -5.28 8.32
N GLU A 494 -2.02 -5.75 8.27
CA GLU A 494 -2.59 -6.55 9.36
C GLU A 494 -2.00 -7.96 9.42
N VAL A 495 -1.76 -8.64 8.30
CA VAL A 495 -1.24 -10.01 8.29
C VAL A 495 0.22 -10.04 8.72
N THR A 496 1.01 -9.03 8.34
CA THR A 496 2.45 -8.95 8.67
C THR A 496 2.73 -9.06 10.18
N HIS A 497 1.89 -8.53 11.06
CA HIS A 497 2.11 -8.68 12.51
C HIS A 497 1.86 -10.11 13.04
N LYS A 498 1.19 -10.96 12.25
CA LYS A 498 0.85 -12.35 12.59
C LYS A 498 1.89 -13.35 12.07
N ILE A 499 2.91 -12.89 11.33
CA ILE A 499 3.93 -13.76 10.74
C ILE A 499 4.66 -14.53 11.83
N GLN A 500 4.80 -15.84 11.63
CA GLN A 500 5.48 -16.77 12.52
C GLN A 500 6.75 -17.31 11.90
N THR A 501 6.82 -17.39 10.58
CA THR A 501 7.99 -17.87 9.83
C THR A 501 8.26 -16.93 8.65
N ILE A 502 9.52 -16.57 8.47
CA ILE A 502 9.99 -15.82 7.28
C ILE A 502 10.96 -16.71 6.51
N VAL A 503 10.67 -16.90 5.22
CA VAL A 503 11.52 -17.61 4.27
C VAL A 503 12.26 -16.57 3.44
N PHE A 504 13.58 -16.61 3.47
CA PHE A 504 14.42 -15.75 2.64
C PHE A 504 14.96 -16.55 1.45
N ASP A 505 14.85 -16.01 0.24
CA ASP A 505 15.69 -16.48 -0.84
C ASP A 505 17.17 -16.19 -0.51
N LYS A 506 18.08 -16.99 -1.06
CA LYS A 506 19.51 -16.76 -0.85
C LYS A 506 20.04 -15.64 -1.74
N THR A 507 19.89 -15.83 -3.07
CA THR A 507 20.59 -15.04 -4.10
C THR A 507 19.93 -13.66 -4.27
N GLY A 508 20.72 -12.58 -4.22
CA GLY A 508 20.18 -11.21 -4.32
C GLY A 508 19.45 -10.73 -3.06
N THR A 509 19.01 -11.65 -2.19
CA THR A 509 18.27 -11.37 -0.95
C THR A 509 19.19 -11.40 0.27
N ILE A 510 19.67 -12.55 0.70
CA ILE A 510 20.65 -12.67 1.81
C ILE A 510 22.04 -12.25 1.33
N THR A 511 22.36 -12.55 0.07
CA THR A 511 23.63 -12.25 -0.60
C THR A 511 23.47 -11.07 -1.57
N GLU A 512 24.60 -10.55 -2.05
CA GLU A 512 24.65 -9.41 -2.99
C GLU A 512 24.03 -9.74 -4.37
N GLY A 513 23.94 -11.04 -4.73
CA GLY A 513 23.49 -11.50 -6.03
C GLY A 513 24.51 -11.25 -7.16
N LYS A 514 25.70 -10.81 -6.80
CA LYS A 514 26.82 -10.52 -7.70
C LYS A 514 28.03 -11.31 -7.23
N PRO A 515 28.34 -12.47 -7.83
CA PRO A 515 29.50 -13.23 -7.49
C PRO A 515 30.78 -12.38 -7.58
N LYS A 516 31.71 -12.57 -6.63
CA LYS A 516 33.02 -11.91 -6.61
C LYS A 516 34.12 -12.93 -6.45
N VAL A 517 35.30 -12.64 -7.01
CA VAL A 517 36.50 -13.43 -6.73
C VAL A 517 36.90 -13.22 -5.28
N THR A 518 36.99 -14.33 -4.53
CA THR A 518 37.37 -14.29 -3.10
C THR A 518 38.79 -14.77 -2.85
N ASP A 519 39.28 -15.71 -3.68
CA ASP A 519 40.61 -16.29 -3.52
C ASP A 519 41.20 -16.62 -4.90
N VAL A 520 42.48 -16.35 -5.09
CA VAL A 520 43.28 -16.76 -6.23
C VAL A 520 44.45 -17.54 -5.71
N LEU A 521 44.44 -18.84 -5.92
CA LEU A 521 45.46 -19.78 -5.43
C LEU A 521 46.22 -20.33 -6.63
N VAL A 522 47.52 -20.22 -6.60
CA VAL A 522 48.41 -20.58 -7.71
C VAL A 522 49.41 -21.64 -7.31
N ARG A 523 49.91 -22.41 -8.30
CA ARG A 523 51.05 -23.32 -8.10
C ARG A 523 52.33 -22.50 -7.82
N GLU A 524 53.32 -23.13 -7.21
CA GLU A 524 54.62 -22.50 -6.94
C GLU A 524 55.23 -21.95 -8.24
N GLY A 525 55.68 -20.69 -8.16
CA GLY A 525 56.34 -20.00 -9.30
C GLY A 525 55.43 -19.26 -10.28
N LEU A 526 54.11 -19.24 -10.04
CA LEU A 526 53.17 -18.47 -10.84
C LEU A 526 52.64 -17.26 -10.05
N ASP A 527 52.51 -16.09 -10.68
CA ASP A 527 51.93 -14.90 -10.05
C ASP A 527 50.38 -15.00 -10.03
N PRO A 528 49.71 -14.74 -8.89
CA PRO A 528 48.25 -14.71 -8.81
C PRO A 528 47.60 -13.75 -9.82
N ASN A 529 48.20 -12.60 -10.10
CA ASN A 529 47.70 -11.66 -11.09
C ASN A 529 47.86 -12.15 -12.53
N GLU A 530 48.93 -12.97 -12.81
CA GLU A 530 49.08 -13.61 -14.11
C GLU A 530 47.98 -14.68 -14.35
N LEU A 531 47.71 -15.52 -13.31
CA LEU A 531 46.61 -16.50 -13.42
C LEU A 531 45.25 -15.80 -13.61
N LEU A 532 44.98 -14.73 -12.83
CA LEU A 532 43.76 -13.96 -12.95
C LEU A 532 43.61 -13.31 -14.32
N LEU A 533 44.69 -12.74 -14.88
CA LEU A 533 44.71 -12.15 -16.21
C LEU A 533 44.38 -13.17 -17.28
N LEU A 534 44.99 -14.35 -17.24
CA LEU A 534 44.75 -15.42 -18.20
C LEU A 534 43.32 -15.94 -18.11
N ALA A 535 42.82 -16.16 -16.88
CA ALA A 535 41.45 -16.61 -16.66
C ALA A 535 40.43 -15.57 -17.12
N ALA A 536 40.62 -14.28 -16.79
CA ALA A 536 39.75 -13.21 -17.21
C ALA A 536 39.75 -12.99 -18.73
N SER A 537 40.93 -13.12 -19.36
CA SER A 537 41.05 -13.03 -20.81
C SER A 537 40.33 -14.18 -21.52
N ALA A 538 40.33 -15.37 -20.93
CA ALA A 538 39.60 -16.54 -21.43
C ALA A 538 38.08 -16.38 -21.23
N GLU A 539 37.63 -15.87 -20.08
CA GLU A 539 36.21 -15.70 -19.74
C GLU A 539 35.55 -14.48 -20.38
N LYS A 540 36.32 -13.57 -21.01
CA LYS A 540 35.77 -12.37 -21.66
C LYS A 540 34.77 -12.67 -22.78
N GLY A 541 34.80 -13.90 -23.32
CA GLY A 541 33.84 -14.41 -24.33
C GLY A 541 32.73 -15.25 -23.73
N SER A 542 32.67 -15.41 -22.40
CA SER A 542 31.70 -16.24 -21.69
C SER A 542 30.59 -15.37 -21.10
N GLU A 543 29.34 -15.83 -21.18
CA GLU A 543 28.18 -15.21 -20.57
C GLU A 543 27.89 -15.81 -19.17
N HIS A 544 28.79 -16.64 -18.64
CA HIS A 544 28.56 -17.29 -17.36
C HIS A 544 28.84 -16.34 -16.18
N PRO A 545 27.94 -16.24 -15.16
CA PRO A 545 28.10 -15.27 -14.05
C PRO A 545 29.41 -15.41 -13.26
N LEU A 546 29.99 -16.62 -13.16
CA LEU A 546 31.29 -16.85 -12.52
C LEU A 546 32.44 -16.29 -13.37
N GLY A 547 32.33 -16.40 -14.71
CA GLY A 547 33.30 -15.82 -15.64
C GLY A 547 33.27 -14.30 -15.59
N GLU A 548 32.08 -13.70 -15.59
CA GLU A 548 31.91 -12.23 -15.43
C GLU A 548 32.55 -11.71 -14.12
N ALA A 549 32.45 -12.48 -13.02
CA ALA A 549 33.08 -12.13 -11.76
C ALA A 549 34.61 -12.06 -11.87
N ILE A 550 35.21 -13.02 -12.60
CA ILE A 550 36.65 -13.07 -12.86
C ILE A 550 37.09 -11.89 -13.73
N VAL A 551 36.32 -11.60 -14.78
CA VAL A 551 36.60 -10.47 -15.70
C VAL A 551 36.54 -9.15 -14.91
N ARG A 552 35.52 -8.97 -14.08
CA ARG A 552 35.35 -7.76 -13.27
C ARG A 552 36.48 -7.54 -12.28
N ASP A 553 36.93 -8.59 -11.57
CA ASP A 553 38.04 -8.48 -10.62
C ASP A 553 39.36 -8.10 -11.33
N ALA A 554 39.57 -8.62 -12.55
CA ALA A 554 40.72 -8.25 -13.38
C ALA A 554 40.64 -6.80 -13.88
N GLU A 555 39.43 -6.29 -14.22
CA GLU A 555 39.21 -4.89 -14.60
C GLU A 555 39.45 -3.94 -13.43
N GLU A 556 38.96 -4.26 -12.23
CA GLU A 556 39.19 -3.50 -11.01
C GLU A 556 40.71 -3.40 -10.67
N LYS A 557 41.47 -4.45 -10.95
CA LYS A 557 42.92 -4.48 -10.82
C LYS A 557 43.68 -3.86 -12.01
N GLN A 558 42.95 -3.31 -12.99
CA GLN A 558 43.48 -2.65 -14.19
C GLN A 558 44.43 -3.55 -15.02
N LEU A 559 44.14 -4.86 -15.07
CA LEU A 559 44.91 -5.82 -15.87
C LEU A 559 44.57 -5.68 -17.36
N SER A 560 45.58 -5.71 -18.25
CA SER A 560 45.41 -5.57 -19.68
C SER A 560 45.09 -6.90 -20.32
N PHE A 561 43.85 -7.12 -20.79
CA PHE A 561 43.39 -8.38 -21.34
C PHE A 561 44.16 -8.82 -22.59
N LEU A 562 44.42 -10.12 -22.69
CA LEU A 562 44.99 -10.78 -23.83
C LEU A 562 43.88 -11.22 -24.81
N LYS A 563 44.21 -11.35 -26.09
CA LYS A 563 43.24 -11.75 -27.10
C LYS A 563 43.29 -13.27 -27.32
N PRO A 564 42.18 -14.00 -27.06
CA PRO A 564 42.11 -15.42 -27.38
C PRO A 564 42.25 -15.70 -28.90
N SER A 565 42.99 -16.72 -29.27
CA SER A 565 43.10 -17.21 -30.66
C SER A 565 42.08 -18.30 -30.99
N ALA A 566 41.62 -19.07 -29.96
CA ALA A 566 40.54 -20.03 -30.05
C ALA A 566 39.73 -20.05 -28.78
N PHE A 567 38.39 -20.27 -28.90
CA PHE A 567 37.46 -20.37 -27.77
C PHE A 567 36.47 -21.50 -28.03
N ASN A 568 36.34 -22.41 -27.08
CA ASN A 568 35.38 -23.52 -27.14
C ASN A 568 34.68 -23.68 -25.80
N ALA A 569 33.36 -23.46 -25.77
CA ALA A 569 32.54 -23.70 -24.59
C ALA A 569 32.23 -25.20 -24.46
N LEU A 570 32.42 -25.77 -23.26
CA LEU A 570 32.14 -27.15 -22.90
C LEU A 570 30.93 -27.16 -21.91
N PRO A 571 29.68 -27.29 -22.40
CA PRO A 571 28.49 -27.16 -21.59
C PRO A 571 28.51 -28.07 -20.36
N GLY A 572 28.30 -27.48 -19.15
CA GLY A 572 28.30 -28.20 -17.89
C GLY A 572 29.68 -28.51 -17.29
N PHE A 573 30.77 -28.20 -18.02
CA PHE A 573 32.16 -28.47 -17.57
C PHE A 573 32.99 -27.19 -17.44
N GLY A 574 32.91 -26.26 -18.40
CA GLY A 574 33.71 -25.06 -18.44
C GLY A 574 34.03 -24.60 -19.85
N ILE A 575 35.25 -24.04 -20.06
CA ILE A 575 35.73 -23.55 -21.37
C ILE A 575 37.15 -24.04 -21.64
N ALA A 576 37.47 -24.20 -22.95
CA ALA A 576 38.81 -24.44 -23.46
C ALA A 576 39.20 -23.28 -24.37
N VAL A 577 40.34 -22.64 -24.10
CA VAL A 577 40.74 -21.38 -24.76
C VAL A 577 42.24 -21.43 -25.07
N THR A 578 42.64 -20.90 -26.23
CA THR A 578 44.07 -20.73 -26.55
C THR A 578 44.44 -19.25 -26.49
N ILE A 579 45.44 -18.90 -25.67
CA ILE A 579 45.95 -17.52 -25.50
C ILE A 579 47.48 -17.59 -25.63
N ASP A 580 48.06 -16.80 -26.52
CA ASP A 580 49.50 -16.71 -26.75
C ASP A 580 50.16 -18.08 -26.99
N GLY A 581 49.44 -18.98 -27.65
CA GLY A 581 49.91 -20.35 -27.96
C GLY A 581 49.83 -21.33 -26.80
N LYS A 582 49.36 -20.94 -25.62
CA LYS A 582 49.10 -21.79 -24.47
C LYS A 582 47.66 -22.26 -24.45
N GLU A 583 47.45 -23.55 -24.21
CA GLU A 583 46.12 -24.12 -24.05
C GLU A 583 45.63 -23.97 -22.60
N LEU A 584 44.51 -23.30 -22.43
CA LEU A 584 43.88 -23.03 -21.13
C LEU A 584 42.57 -23.79 -21.00
N LEU A 585 42.40 -24.52 -19.92
CA LEU A 585 41.12 -25.15 -19.52
C LEU A 585 40.67 -24.51 -18.22
N LEU A 586 39.46 -23.92 -18.24
CA LEU A 586 38.83 -23.31 -17.07
C LEU A 586 37.49 -24.00 -16.80
N GLY A 587 37.26 -24.48 -15.59
CA GLY A 587 36.00 -25.10 -15.26
C GLY A 587 35.99 -25.87 -13.93
N ASN A 588 35.06 -26.82 -13.84
CA ASN A 588 34.87 -27.63 -12.63
C ASN A 588 35.86 -28.80 -12.51
N GLU A 589 35.83 -29.48 -11.36
CA GLU A 589 36.65 -30.68 -11.13
C GLU A 589 36.49 -31.76 -12.18
N LYS A 590 35.26 -31.99 -12.68
CA LYS A 590 34.96 -32.97 -13.71
C LYS A 590 35.70 -32.68 -15.02
N LEU A 591 35.85 -31.41 -15.39
CA LEU A 591 36.61 -31.00 -16.55
C LEU A 591 38.07 -31.43 -16.42
N MET A 592 38.69 -31.20 -15.30
CA MET A 592 40.10 -31.60 -15.02
C MET A 592 40.28 -33.10 -15.10
N LEU A 593 39.41 -33.88 -14.47
CA LEU A 593 39.44 -35.34 -14.50
C LEU A 593 39.24 -35.90 -15.89
N ASN A 594 38.34 -35.35 -16.74
CA ASN A 594 38.11 -35.77 -18.11
C ASN A 594 39.34 -35.56 -18.99
N HIS A 595 40.18 -34.57 -18.68
CA HIS A 595 41.46 -34.33 -19.37
C HIS A 595 42.68 -34.95 -18.67
N ALA A 596 42.44 -35.87 -17.73
CA ALA A 596 43.48 -36.56 -16.95
C ALA A 596 44.42 -35.62 -16.20
N ILE A 597 43.94 -34.41 -15.80
CA ILE A 597 44.68 -33.42 -15.03
C ILE A 597 44.52 -33.74 -13.54
N GLY A 598 45.59 -34.04 -12.85
CA GLY A 598 45.59 -34.33 -11.43
C GLY A 598 45.44 -33.04 -10.58
N LEU A 599 44.60 -33.07 -9.55
CA LEU A 599 44.34 -31.89 -8.71
C LEU A 599 45.45 -31.65 -7.67
N GLY A 600 46.29 -32.63 -7.41
CA GLY A 600 47.43 -32.52 -6.47
C GLY A 600 47.04 -31.95 -5.07
N SER A 601 47.82 -31.00 -4.57
CA SER A 601 47.59 -30.33 -3.30
C SER A 601 46.33 -29.43 -3.30
N PHE A 602 45.79 -29.08 -4.48
CA PHE A 602 44.62 -28.25 -4.58
C PHE A 602 43.29 -28.97 -4.27
N ALA A 603 43.28 -30.33 -4.28
CA ALA A 603 42.06 -31.09 -3.98
C ALA A 603 41.55 -30.80 -2.56
N GLU A 604 42.41 -30.85 -1.54
CA GLU A 604 42.01 -30.54 -0.16
C GLU A 604 41.61 -29.06 -0.01
N THR A 605 42.35 -28.19 -0.67
CA THR A 605 42.08 -26.74 -0.61
C THR A 605 40.75 -26.40 -1.25
N SER A 606 40.41 -26.98 -2.40
CA SER A 606 39.14 -26.77 -3.05
C SER A 606 37.95 -27.28 -2.23
N HIS A 607 38.11 -28.41 -1.55
CA HIS A 607 37.12 -28.90 -0.59
C HIS A 607 36.88 -27.91 0.57
N LYS A 608 37.95 -27.36 1.13
CA LYS A 608 37.82 -26.31 2.18
C LYS A 608 37.15 -25.06 1.69
N LEU A 609 37.45 -24.61 0.45
CA LEU A 609 36.76 -23.47 -0.17
C LEU A 609 35.28 -23.77 -0.37
N ALA A 610 34.93 -24.97 -0.85
CA ALA A 610 33.53 -25.37 -1.02
C ALA A 610 32.77 -25.46 0.31
N GLU A 611 33.43 -25.90 1.41
CA GLU A 611 32.89 -25.88 2.77
C GLU A 611 32.63 -24.46 3.30
N GLN A 612 33.34 -23.47 2.76
CA GLN A 612 33.11 -22.04 3.05
C GLN A 612 32.02 -21.40 2.17
N GLY A 613 31.34 -22.18 1.31
CA GLY A 613 30.31 -21.69 0.42
C GLY A 613 30.85 -21.03 -0.86
N LYS A 614 32.13 -21.21 -1.18
CA LYS A 614 32.79 -20.69 -2.38
C LYS A 614 32.75 -21.72 -3.48
N THR A 615 32.69 -21.27 -4.73
CA THR A 615 32.77 -22.13 -5.92
C THR A 615 34.19 -22.12 -6.48
N PRO A 616 34.97 -23.19 -6.33
CA PRO A 616 36.29 -23.25 -6.91
C PRO A 616 36.22 -23.51 -8.40
N MET A 617 36.84 -22.64 -9.19
CA MET A 617 37.08 -22.83 -10.62
C MET A 617 38.53 -23.21 -10.83
N TYR A 618 38.77 -24.36 -11.44
CA TYR A 618 40.10 -24.87 -11.73
C TYR A 618 40.60 -24.31 -13.03
N ILE A 619 41.85 -23.91 -13.06
CA ILE A 619 42.53 -23.42 -14.26
C ILE A 619 43.73 -24.30 -14.54
N ALA A 620 43.74 -24.95 -15.70
CA ALA A 620 44.88 -25.69 -16.16
C ALA A 620 45.48 -25.00 -17.39
N MET A 621 46.81 -25.12 -17.53
CA MET A 621 47.61 -24.55 -18.58
C MET A 621 48.53 -25.63 -19.17
N ASP A 622 48.45 -25.87 -20.47
CA ASP A 622 49.24 -26.85 -21.20
C ASP A 622 49.23 -28.27 -20.53
N GLY A 623 48.04 -28.68 -20.05
CA GLY A 623 47.82 -30.01 -19.48
C GLY A 623 48.19 -30.12 -17.97
N GLU A 624 48.66 -29.07 -17.32
CA GLU A 624 48.95 -29.04 -15.88
C GLU A 624 48.08 -28.06 -15.14
N LEU A 625 47.67 -28.40 -13.92
CA LEU A 625 46.88 -27.50 -13.06
C LEU A 625 47.74 -26.30 -12.66
N ALA A 626 47.29 -25.10 -13.09
CA ALA A 626 47.95 -23.82 -12.76
C ALA A 626 47.48 -23.23 -11.44
N GLY A 627 46.17 -23.43 -11.10
CA GLY A 627 45.63 -22.93 -9.86
C GLY A 627 44.11 -23.02 -9.78
N ILE A 628 43.56 -22.38 -8.76
CA ILE A 628 42.14 -22.28 -8.50
C ILE A 628 41.78 -20.81 -8.28
N ILE A 629 40.70 -20.35 -8.89
CA ILE A 629 40.02 -19.10 -8.58
C ILE A 629 38.70 -19.44 -7.91
N ALA A 630 38.54 -19.02 -6.65
CA ALA A 630 37.28 -19.20 -5.93
C ALA A 630 36.39 -17.98 -6.11
N VAL A 631 35.15 -18.22 -6.46
CA VAL A 631 34.12 -17.20 -6.65
C VAL A 631 32.98 -17.48 -5.70
N ALA A 632 32.50 -16.47 -5.00
CA ALA A 632 31.35 -16.60 -4.12
C ALA A 632 30.43 -15.40 -4.23
N ASP A 633 29.14 -15.65 -4.02
CA ASP A 633 28.15 -14.62 -3.79
C ASP A 633 28.19 -14.24 -2.31
N THR A 634 28.66 -13.03 -2.03
CA THR A 634 28.95 -12.58 -0.67
C THR A 634 27.69 -12.20 0.10
N VAL A 635 27.63 -12.55 1.38
CA VAL A 635 26.54 -12.16 2.28
C VAL A 635 26.54 -10.65 2.48
N LYS A 636 25.36 -10.02 2.39
CA LYS A 636 25.20 -8.57 2.66
C LYS A 636 25.56 -8.27 4.13
N ALA A 637 26.21 -7.15 4.37
CA ALA A 637 26.68 -6.76 5.70
C ALA A 637 25.57 -6.70 6.76
N SER A 638 24.35 -6.35 6.36
CA SER A 638 23.19 -6.24 7.25
C SER A 638 22.47 -7.55 7.54
N SER A 639 22.69 -8.61 6.73
CA SER A 639 21.88 -9.84 6.76
C SER A 639 21.89 -10.52 8.13
N ALA A 640 23.07 -10.73 8.72
CA ALA A 640 23.18 -11.37 10.04
C ALA A 640 22.47 -10.55 11.15
N THR A 641 22.59 -9.22 11.11
CA THR A 641 21.96 -8.34 12.10
C THR A 641 20.43 -8.35 11.94
N ALA A 642 19.92 -8.31 10.70
CA ALA A 642 18.50 -8.36 10.41
C ALA A 642 17.86 -9.69 10.83
N ILE A 643 18.52 -10.82 10.51
CA ILE A 643 18.07 -12.16 10.88
C ILE A 643 18.00 -12.30 12.40
N LYS A 644 19.06 -11.85 13.11
CA LYS A 644 19.06 -11.84 14.57
C LYS A 644 17.91 -11.02 15.13
N LYS A 645 17.67 -9.81 14.60
CA LYS A 645 16.57 -8.91 15.06
C LYS A 645 15.21 -9.57 14.86
N LEU A 646 14.97 -10.20 13.71
CA LEU A 646 13.72 -10.92 13.44
C LEU A 646 13.52 -12.12 14.37
N ARG A 647 14.60 -12.87 14.67
CA ARG A 647 14.57 -13.97 15.63
C ARG A 647 14.27 -13.46 17.05
N ASP A 648 14.85 -12.34 17.46
CA ASP A 648 14.57 -11.70 18.76
C ASP A 648 13.10 -11.25 18.88
N MET A 649 12.41 -11.02 17.75
CA MET A 649 10.97 -10.77 17.69
C MET A 649 10.10 -12.05 17.80
N GLY A 650 10.72 -13.25 17.94
CA GLY A 650 10.04 -14.53 18.05
C GLY A 650 9.62 -15.15 16.71
N ILE A 651 10.27 -14.77 15.61
CA ILE A 651 9.96 -15.26 14.26
C ILE A 651 10.97 -16.37 13.88
N GLU A 652 10.48 -17.50 13.39
CA GLU A 652 11.28 -18.56 12.80
C GLU A 652 11.84 -18.10 11.46
N ILE A 653 13.13 -18.33 11.22
CA ILE A 653 13.78 -17.92 9.96
C ILE A 653 14.19 -19.18 9.19
N ALA A 654 13.82 -19.22 7.91
CA ALA A 654 14.23 -20.24 6.97
C ALA A 654 14.92 -19.60 5.74
N MET A 655 15.84 -20.32 5.13
CA MET A 655 16.45 -19.96 3.86
C MET A 655 16.05 -20.96 2.80
N ILE A 656 15.73 -20.49 1.59
CA ILE A 656 15.44 -21.32 0.42
C ILE A 656 16.44 -21.00 -0.69
N THR A 657 16.91 -22.02 -1.38
CA THR A 657 17.89 -21.87 -2.47
C THR A 657 17.94 -23.10 -3.39
N GLY A 658 18.31 -22.90 -4.65
CA GLY A 658 18.65 -23.96 -5.60
C GLY A 658 20.04 -24.55 -5.39
N ASP A 659 20.88 -23.95 -4.54
CA ASP A 659 22.23 -24.45 -4.27
C ASP A 659 22.21 -25.82 -3.61
N ASN A 660 23.35 -26.53 -3.75
CA ASN A 660 23.58 -27.77 -3.01
C ASN A 660 23.60 -27.53 -1.49
N LYS A 661 23.29 -28.59 -0.75
CA LYS A 661 23.15 -28.55 0.71
C LYS A 661 24.36 -27.98 1.44
N ARG A 662 25.60 -28.23 0.97
CA ARG A 662 26.83 -27.76 1.63
C ARG A 662 26.99 -26.25 1.54
N THR A 663 26.88 -25.71 0.32
CA THR A 663 26.94 -24.26 0.08
C THR A 663 25.82 -23.51 0.82
N ALA A 664 24.60 -24.05 0.78
CA ALA A 664 23.47 -23.49 1.48
C ALA A 664 23.69 -23.45 3.00
N GLN A 665 24.19 -24.55 3.57
CA GLN A 665 24.47 -24.62 5.02
C GLN A 665 25.60 -23.67 5.44
N ALA A 666 26.63 -23.50 4.61
CA ALA A 666 27.72 -22.56 4.89
C ALA A 666 27.21 -21.11 5.03
N ILE A 667 26.37 -20.65 4.09
CA ILE A 667 25.76 -19.32 4.12
C ILE A 667 24.80 -19.19 5.32
N ALA A 668 23.97 -20.20 5.57
CA ALA A 668 23.04 -20.22 6.69
C ALA A 668 23.78 -20.07 8.05
N ASN A 669 24.90 -20.76 8.22
CA ASN A 669 25.73 -20.68 9.44
C ASN A 669 26.32 -19.26 9.64
N GLN A 670 26.74 -18.59 8.54
CA GLN A 670 27.28 -17.23 8.60
C GLN A 670 26.26 -16.22 9.09
N VAL A 671 24.99 -16.38 8.70
CA VAL A 671 23.92 -15.44 9.06
C VAL A 671 23.10 -15.92 10.26
N GLY A 672 23.34 -17.15 10.74
CA GLY A 672 22.65 -17.73 11.88
C GLY A 672 21.27 -18.27 11.58
N ILE A 673 21.02 -18.85 10.40
CA ILE A 673 19.76 -19.50 10.02
C ILE A 673 19.89 -21.02 10.29
N ASP A 674 18.91 -21.58 11.01
CA ASP A 674 18.93 -23.01 11.38
C ASP A 674 18.19 -23.87 10.35
N ARG A 675 17.17 -23.33 9.68
CA ARG A 675 16.34 -24.06 8.72
C ARG A 675 16.72 -23.73 7.29
N VAL A 676 17.20 -24.73 6.55
CA VAL A 676 17.66 -24.57 5.17
C VAL A 676 16.87 -25.50 4.25
N LEU A 677 16.29 -24.94 3.20
CA LEU A 677 15.62 -25.63 2.09
C LEU A 677 16.56 -25.50 0.86
N SER A 678 17.40 -26.50 0.67
CA SER A 678 18.39 -26.54 -0.43
C SER A 678 17.92 -27.40 -1.57
N GLU A 679 18.55 -27.22 -2.76
CA GLU A 679 18.26 -27.99 -3.98
C GLU A 679 16.82 -27.84 -4.47
N VAL A 680 16.19 -26.69 -4.19
CA VAL A 680 14.82 -26.38 -4.55
C VAL A 680 14.81 -25.69 -5.93
N LEU A 681 14.09 -26.27 -6.88
CA LEU A 681 13.92 -25.68 -8.21
C LEU A 681 13.01 -24.42 -8.12
N PRO A 682 13.16 -23.46 -9.02
CA PRO A 682 12.32 -22.25 -9.01
C PRO A 682 10.81 -22.54 -8.98
N GLU A 683 10.36 -23.53 -9.72
CA GLU A 683 8.96 -24.00 -9.80
C GLU A 683 8.46 -24.65 -8.50
N ASP A 684 9.36 -25.23 -7.69
CA ASP A 684 9.02 -25.92 -6.43
C ASP A 684 9.03 -24.98 -5.21
N LYS A 685 9.57 -23.77 -5.34
CA LYS A 685 9.65 -22.81 -4.22
C LYS A 685 8.28 -22.51 -3.61
N ALA A 686 7.24 -22.36 -4.44
CA ALA A 686 5.87 -22.11 -3.97
C ALA A 686 5.32 -23.31 -3.16
N GLU A 687 5.63 -24.54 -3.57
CA GLU A 687 5.22 -25.74 -2.84
C GLU A 687 5.90 -25.85 -1.48
N GLU A 688 7.19 -25.51 -1.37
CA GLU A 688 7.90 -25.46 -0.09
C GLU A 688 7.30 -24.43 0.86
N VAL A 689 6.97 -23.22 0.36
CA VAL A 689 6.23 -22.21 1.15
C VAL A 689 4.88 -22.77 1.63
N LYS A 690 4.12 -23.41 0.74
CA LYS A 690 2.84 -24.02 1.07
C LYS A 690 2.96 -25.13 2.14
N LYS A 691 4.03 -25.92 2.12
CA LYS A 691 4.31 -26.91 3.19
C LYS A 691 4.53 -26.23 4.54
N LEU A 692 5.20 -25.08 4.56
CA LEU A 692 5.40 -24.31 5.80
C LEU A 692 4.12 -23.69 6.35
N GLN A 693 3.15 -23.39 5.49
CA GLN A 693 1.81 -22.87 5.87
C GLN A 693 0.91 -23.95 6.48
N GLN A 694 1.30 -25.23 6.40
CA GLN A 694 0.51 -26.33 7.00
C GLN A 694 0.33 -26.14 8.51
N GLY A 695 -0.85 -26.46 9.02
CA GLY A 695 -1.21 -26.21 10.42
C GLY A 695 -1.64 -24.78 10.74
N GLY A 696 -1.91 -23.95 9.71
CA GLY A 696 -2.39 -22.59 9.88
C GLY A 696 -1.30 -21.56 10.23
N ARG A 697 -0.02 -21.90 10.05
CA ARG A 697 1.10 -20.98 10.26
C ARG A 697 1.08 -19.86 9.23
N LYS A 698 1.38 -18.64 9.67
CA LYS A 698 1.53 -17.48 8.82
C LYS A 698 2.97 -17.34 8.36
N VAL A 699 3.18 -17.45 7.05
CA VAL A 699 4.49 -17.48 6.40
C VAL A 699 4.66 -16.25 5.52
N ALA A 700 5.80 -15.55 5.67
CA ALA A 700 6.23 -14.56 4.70
C ALA A 700 7.34 -15.14 3.81
N MET A 701 7.33 -14.78 2.52
CA MET A 701 8.42 -15.03 1.58
C MET A 701 9.10 -13.72 1.24
N VAL A 702 10.43 -13.71 1.28
CA VAL A 702 11.26 -12.55 0.95
C VAL A 702 12.18 -12.93 -0.22
N GLY A 703 12.10 -12.19 -1.33
CA GLY A 703 12.86 -12.47 -2.54
C GLY A 703 13.09 -11.23 -3.40
N ASP A 704 13.86 -11.37 -4.49
CA ASP A 704 14.13 -10.29 -5.45
C ASP A 704 13.10 -10.21 -6.59
N GLY A 705 12.23 -11.18 -6.70
CA GLY A 705 10.97 -11.13 -7.43
C GLY A 705 10.88 -11.84 -8.76
N VAL A 706 11.91 -11.99 -9.57
CA VAL A 706 11.75 -12.57 -10.93
C VAL A 706 11.50 -14.08 -10.84
N ASN A 707 12.37 -14.81 -10.13
CA ASN A 707 12.27 -16.26 -10.00
C ASN A 707 11.39 -16.67 -8.80
N ASP A 708 11.12 -15.73 -7.90
CA ASP A 708 10.38 -15.97 -6.65
C ASP A 708 8.91 -15.58 -6.72
N ALA A 709 8.46 -14.96 -7.82
CA ALA A 709 7.09 -14.46 -7.94
C ALA A 709 6.00 -15.48 -7.56
N PRO A 710 6.08 -16.76 -7.97
CA PRO A 710 5.11 -17.78 -7.55
C PRO A 710 5.15 -18.04 -6.03
N ALA A 711 6.33 -18.01 -5.43
CA ALA A 711 6.51 -18.22 -3.98
C ALA A 711 6.06 -17.00 -3.16
N LEU A 712 6.32 -15.78 -3.67
CA LEU A 712 5.83 -14.52 -3.09
C LEU A 712 4.30 -14.48 -3.08
N ALA A 713 3.67 -14.85 -4.20
CA ALA A 713 2.21 -14.91 -4.32
C ALA A 713 1.58 -16.02 -3.46
N GLN A 714 2.27 -17.16 -3.25
CA GLN A 714 1.80 -18.27 -2.42
C GLN A 714 1.85 -17.95 -0.93
N ALA A 715 2.82 -17.16 -0.48
CA ALA A 715 2.99 -16.80 0.93
C ALA A 715 1.79 -16.01 1.47
N ASP A 716 1.59 -16.00 2.80
CA ASP A 716 0.61 -15.11 3.42
C ASP A 716 0.98 -13.64 3.27
N ILE A 717 2.28 -13.35 3.15
CA ILE A 717 2.85 -12.05 2.80
C ILE A 717 4.07 -12.25 1.90
N GLY A 718 4.01 -11.74 0.69
CA GLY A 718 5.15 -11.61 -0.20
C GLY A 718 5.88 -10.29 0.05
N ILE A 719 7.20 -10.32 0.20
CA ILE A 719 8.05 -9.15 0.41
C ILE A 719 9.11 -9.12 -0.69
N ALA A 720 9.04 -8.17 -1.59
CA ALA A 720 10.04 -7.97 -2.64
C ALA A 720 11.15 -7.01 -2.17
N ILE A 721 12.40 -7.34 -2.45
CA ILE A 721 13.58 -6.52 -2.10
C ILE A 721 14.13 -5.80 -3.33
N GLY A 722 14.46 -4.52 -3.13
CA GLY A 722 15.16 -3.69 -4.09
C GLY A 722 14.22 -2.96 -5.05
N SER A 723 14.81 -2.16 -5.95
CA SER A 723 14.12 -1.56 -7.10
C SER A 723 13.76 -2.63 -8.13
N GLY A 724 13.09 -3.68 -7.65
CA GLY A 724 12.83 -4.92 -8.36
C GLY A 724 12.18 -4.69 -9.71
N THR A 725 12.28 -5.69 -10.55
CA THR A 725 11.56 -5.77 -11.81
C THR A 725 10.06 -5.56 -11.59
N ASP A 726 9.37 -5.03 -12.58
CA ASP A 726 7.91 -4.78 -12.52
C ASP A 726 7.14 -6.02 -12.01
N VAL A 727 7.63 -7.23 -12.30
CA VAL A 727 7.07 -8.52 -11.86
C VAL A 727 7.13 -8.70 -10.34
N ALA A 728 8.22 -8.28 -9.68
CA ALA A 728 8.35 -8.37 -8.22
C ALA A 728 7.40 -7.40 -7.51
N ILE A 729 7.33 -6.18 -8.05
CA ILE A 729 6.42 -5.16 -7.55
C ILE A 729 4.98 -5.66 -7.69
N GLU A 730 4.62 -6.35 -8.76
CA GLU A 730 3.26 -6.85 -8.99
C GLU A 730 2.89 -7.99 -8.04
N SER A 731 3.80 -8.94 -7.81
CA SER A 731 3.54 -10.18 -7.07
C SER A 731 3.61 -10.06 -5.54
N ALA A 732 4.31 -9.04 -4.99
CA ALA A 732 4.51 -8.90 -3.56
C ALA A 732 3.45 -8.02 -2.89
N ASP A 733 3.17 -8.25 -1.61
CA ASP A 733 2.32 -7.42 -0.74
C ASP A 733 3.06 -6.22 -0.15
N ILE A 734 4.37 -6.37 0.05
CA ILE A 734 5.27 -5.33 0.57
C ILE A 734 6.46 -5.22 -0.37
N VAL A 735 6.82 -4.00 -0.74
CA VAL A 735 8.00 -3.71 -1.56
C VAL A 735 8.99 -2.89 -0.73
N LEU A 736 10.21 -3.37 -0.63
CA LEU A 736 11.30 -2.69 0.06
C LEU A 736 12.12 -1.93 -0.98
N MET A 737 12.20 -0.62 -0.83
CA MET A 737 12.97 0.24 -1.75
C MET A 737 14.48 0.04 -1.63
N LYS A 738 14.93 -0.41 -0.45
CA LYS A 738 16.33 -0.72 -0.18
C LYS A 738 16.59 -2.20 -0.33
N SER A 739 17.76 -2.52 -0.84
CA SER A 739 18.27 -3.90 -0.86
C SER A 739 18.85 -4.34 0.50
N ASP A 740 18.28 -3.82 1.59
CA ASP A 740 18.70 -4.06 2.97
C ASP A 740 17.67 -4.90 3.74
N LEU A 741 18.08 -6.05 4.26
CA LEU A 741 17.23 -6.94 5.06
C LEU A 741 16.70 -6.30 6.36
N MET A 742 17.36 -5.25 6.87
CA MET A 742 16.83 -4.49 8.01
C MET A 742 15.46 -3.89 7.73
N ALA A 743 15.14 -3.58 6.48
CA ALA A 743 13.83 -3.09 6.07
C ALA A 743 12.70 -4.13 6.31
N VAL A 744 13.01 -5.44 6.24
CA VAL A 744 12.06 -6.51 6.61
C VAL A 744 11.69 -6.42 8.09
N ALA A 745 12.70 -6.25 8.95
CA ALA A 745 12.47 -6.08 10.39
C ALA A 745 11.65 -4.81 10.67
N THR A 746 11.95 -3.72 9.97
CA THR A 746 11.21 -2.46 10.05
C THR A 746 9.73 -2.65 9.62
N ALA A 747 9.47 -3.40 8.55
CA ALA A 747 8.10 -3.72 8.11
C ALA A 747 7.30 -4.46 9.19
N VAL A 748 7.90 -5.45 9.84
CA VAL A 748 7.26 -6.22 10.91
C VAL A 748 7.03 -5.34 12.16
N GLU A 749 8.01 -4.54 12.57
CA GLU A 749 7.88 -3.61 13.71
C GLU A 749 6.76 -2.59 13.47
N LEU A 750 6.75 -2.00 12.29
CA LEU A 750 5.74 -1.02 11.88
C LEU A 750 4.34 -1.63 11.92
N SER A 751 4.17 -2.84 11.38
CA SER A 751 2.92 -3.58 11.43
C SER A 751 2.47 -3.83 12.88
N LYS A 752 3.35 -4.37 13.73
CA LYS A 752 3.07 -4.60 15.16
C LYS A 752 2.64 -3.32 15.88
N ALA A 753 3.36 -2.22 15.66
CA ALA A 753 3.06 -0.92 16.28
C ALA A 753 1.71 -0.36 15.80
N THR A 754 1.45 -0.43 14.49
CA THR A 754 0.19 0.06 13.90
C THR A 754 -1.02 -0.73 14.42
N ILE A 755 -0.94 -2.06 14.44
CA ILE A 755 -2.03 -2.90 14.92
C ILE A 755 -2.25 -2.74 16.43
N LYS A 756 -1.19 -2.57 17.22
CA LYS A 756 -1.32 -2.24 18.65
C LYS A 756 -2.08 -0.93 18.83
N ASN A 757 -1.71 0.12 18.08
CA ASN A 757 -2.38 1.40 18.12
C ASN A 757 -3.87 1.31 17.72
N ILE A 758 -4.19 0.53 16.67
CA ILE A 758 -5.58 0.28 16.27
C ILE A 758 -6.36 -0.36 17.42
N LYS A 759 -5.82 -1.39 18.06
CA LYS A 759 -6.48 -2.09 19.17
C LYS A 759 -6.71 -1.16 20.37
N GLU A 760 -5.75 -0.33 20.71
CA GLU A 760 -5.85 0.67 21.77
C GLU A 760 -6.93 1.72 21.43
N ASN A 761 -6.93 2.23 20.19
CA ASN A 761 -7.93 3.19 19.73
C ASN A 761 -9.35 2.61 19.77
N LEU A 762 -9.52 1.35 19.31
CA LEU A 762 -10.81 0.67 19.36
C LEU A 762 -11.26 0.41 20.81
N PHE A 763 -10.34 0.00 21.68
CA PHE A 763 -10.66 -0.19 23.10
C PHE A 763 -11.22 1.11 23.71
N TRP A 764 -10.53 2.22 23.54
CA TRP A 764 -10.99 3.49 24.08
C TRP A 764 -12.27 4.00 23.40
N ALA A 765 -12.44 3.78 22.10
CA ALA A 765 -13.65 4.14 21.38
C ALA A 765 -14.91 3.43 21.90
N PHE A 766 -14.77 2.21 22.45
CA PHE A 766 -15.88 1.50 23.08
C PHE A 766 -15.99 1.77 24.59
N ALA A 767 -14.86 1.82 25.29
CA ALA A 767 -14.86 1.84 26.75
C ALA A 767 -15.60 3.05 27.36
N TYR A 768 -15.55 4.22 26.72
CA TYR A 768 -16.26 5.39 27.24
C TYR A 768 -17.76 5.43 26.87
N ASN A 769 -18.20 4.57 25.93
CA ASN A 769 -19.62 4.46 25.52
C ASN A 769 -20.38 3.39 26.33
N VAL A 770 -19.69 2.51 27.04
CA VAL A 770 -20.25 1.44 27.89
C VAL A 770 -20.29 1.88 29.34
#